data_66571e517b760af7612b8d6e66827389
#
_entry.id   66571e517b760af7612b8d6e66827389
#
_cell.length_a   1.000
_cell.length_b   1.000
_cell.length_c   1.000
_cell.angle_alpha   90.00
_cell.angle_beta   90.00
_cell.angle_gamma   90.00
#
_symmetry.space_group_name_H-M   'P 1'
#
loop_
_entity.id
_entity.type
_entity.pdbx_description
1 polymer ?
#
loop_
_entity_poly.entity_id
_entity_poly.type
_entity_poly.pdbx_seq_one_letter_code
_entity_poly.pdbx_strand_id
1 'polypeptide(L)'
;AICETGSNFVVILILTKYYHGDSSKVLESSLWRSSDYGTTYSKLNLMPGTTIVVSNFYICPINKKKVILVSSSINERDQMLFISTDEGSSFQRQPLSFTAETLLFHPKEEDKVLAYCKEGKLYVSTDLGRKWTLMQERVTKDRIYWSVAGVDVDPDLVHMEMQDTSGGYLYVTCLIQNCSDKMVTAQFLGKIDHNSLSVQDDYIFVKVTTGNRTKHYVSYRRNEFVQMRFPKYALPRYMSTDESQVFLALQEWYQTDTYNLYQSDPQGVYYSVVLENVRSAKQPEESALIDILEVRGVKGVFLANQKVDGKVTTLITYNKGRDWEPLAPPTTDMNGKTVTCQSPDCHLHLHLRWADNPYVSGTVHTKDSAPGLIMGAGNLGSQLVEYKEEMYITSDCGKTWRQSCCNCVYVFFFLLRFSIDEGRTWIIHNFTSTSVFVDGLLSEPGDETLVMTVFGHISYRSDWELVKVDFRQSFPRQCTEADYDSWKLTDLKGEKCIMGQERSFRKRKDTAFCIKGKSYTSALTTKTCQCSEKDFNCDYGFERAQSLKTEGDRCFADFWHDPDSPPDDCHLGHDFESSTGYRKVVSNMCEGGVNKQQSAKQHTCPLLPPRGLQLGIKGQILAVAPGDDITFIVHQEQGDTSNTKYQVDLGDGVRAIYQNLTVTDEPIQHRYEQLGVYRVTVKAENMAGHDQATMYIQVTAPLQEVHLEVVPIAGVNQEVNLTAVVLPSEANLTVFYWWIGDNLQPKLSLENSLITRFPAEGEVSVTVQASNGRSMVQDTKTVRIYDLFQVIPLAFSSNLDLLNPNIPEWREDVGQVVTRILAKITGVPQESLVTMVKPGLPTTAELYILPPESKPAKRSVFVDKRIPAIKQAFSENNVSFIVRGGLQVLVTLADPNGGVAGPGVWALAVIFLISVIATGSFILYKFKRKLPGRNVYAQMHNEKEQEMTSPVNHSEDTQHIIQGEEFIDDDLDSQTLGNHSGVVLSINSRELHSYLTS
;
A
#
# COMPACT_ATOMS: atom_id res chain seq x y z
N ALA A 1 -15.52 10.23 28.70
CA ALA A 1 -14.37 11.10 28.92
C ALA A 1 -14.38 11.61 30.36
N ILE A 2 -13.22 11.65 31.02
CA ILE A 2 -13.06 12.11 32.41
C ILE A 2 -12.32 13.44 32.35
N CYS A 3 -12.92 14.49 32.94
CA CYS A 3 -12.32 15.80 33.10
C CYS A 3 -11.78 15.95 34.53
N GLU A 4 -10.50 16.26 34.69
CA GLU A 4 -9.88 16.53 35.97
C GLU A 4 -9.99 18.02 36.29
N THR A 5 -10.44 18.35 37.50
CA THR A 5 -10.46 19.72 38.01
C THR A 5 -9.45 19.87 39.14
N GLY A 6 -8.80 21.00 39.25
CA GLY A 6 -7.91 21.31 40.39
C GLY A 6 -8.59 21.40 41.77
N SER A 7 -9.85 21.07 41.87
CA SER A 7 -10.64 20.91 43.06
C SER A 7 -11.07 19.46 43.19
N ASN A 8 -11.12 18.91 44.40
CA ASN A 8 -11.37 17.53 44.79
C ASN A 8 -12.55 16.78 44.12
N PHE A 9 -12.97 17.10 42.90
CA PHE A 9 -14.09 16.51 42.21
C PHE A 9 -13.70 16.09 40.80
N VAL A 10 -14.02 14.85 40.40
CA VAL A 10 -13.86 14.33 39.05
C VAL A 10 -15.21 14.37 38.34
N VAL A 11 -15.18 15.00 37.17
CA VAL A 11 -16.34 15.04 36.28
C VAL A 11 -16.19 13.94 35.19
N ILE A 12 -17.25 13.14 35.04
CA ILE A 12 -17.33 12.09 34.02
C ILE A 12 -18.38 12.52 33.00
N LEU A 13 -18.00 12.55 31.72
CA LEU A 13 -18.90 12.78 30.60
C LEU A 13 -19.04 11.50 29.76
N ILE A 14 -20.29 11.06 29.53
CA ILE A 14 -20.61 9.88 28.74
C ILE A 14 -21.49 10.30 27.57
N LEU A 15 -21.04 9.99 26.34
CA LEU A 15 -21.83 10.15 25.13
C LEU A 15 -22.39 8.79 24.72
N THR A 16 -23.73 8.68 24.70
CA THR A 16 -24.43 7.48 24.21
C THR A 16 -24.97 7.76 22.81
N LYS A 17 -24.82 6.80 21.90
CA LYS A 17 -25.36 6.86 20.54
C LYS A 17 -26.38 5.74 20.34
N TYR A 18 -27.53 6.09 19.76
CA TYR A 18 -28.60 5.13 19.45
C TYR A 18 -28.61 4.91 17.94
N TYR A 19 -28.55 3.65 17.52
CA TYR A 19 -28.46 3.25 16.12
C TYR A 19 -29.81 2.74 15.62
N HIS A 20 -30.06 2.84 14.32
CA HIS A 20 -31.27 2.30 13.69
C HIS A 20 -31.04 0.83 13.31
N GLY A 21 -31.65 -0.12 14.03
CA GLY A 21 -31.65 -1.54 13.69
C GLY A 21 -30.32 -2.05 13.15
N ASP A 22 -30.31 -2.63 11.96
CA ASP A 22 -29.11 -3.18 11.31
C ASP A 22 -28.25 -2.14 10.57
N SER A 23 -28.59 -0.85 10.64
CA SER A 23 -27.83 0.19 9.96
C SER A 23 -26.83 0.88 10.90
N SER A 24 -25.64 1.24 10.37
CA SER A 24 -24.65 2.05 11.08
C SER A 24 -25.09 3.51 11.32
N LYS A 25 -26.32 3.89 10.94
CA LYS A 25 -26.84 5.25 11.05
C LYS A 25 -27.23 5.56 12.49
N VAL A 26 -26.61 6.59 13.08
CA VAL A 26 -26.97 7.12 14.40
C VAL A 26 -28.26 7.93 14.29
N LEU A 27 -29.25 7.59 15.11
CA LEU A 27 -30.55 8.30 15.15
C LEU A 27 -30.53 9.45 16.15
N GLU A 28 -29.93 9.22 17.30
CA GLU A 28 -29.91 10.18 18.42
C GLU A 28 -28.64 9.98 19.25
N SER A 29 -28.11 11.04 19.83
CA SER A 29 -27.06 11.01 20.83
C SER A 29 -27.53 11.69 22.12
N SER A 30 -27.15 11.12 23.27
CA SER A 30 -27.39 11.71 24.58
C SER A 30 -26.08 11.88 25.35
N LEU A 31 -25.90 13.07 25.92
CA LEU A 31 -24.73 13.37 26.75
C LEU A 31 -25.15 13.28 28.23
N TRP A 32 -24.40 12.51 29.02
CA TRP A 32 -24.57 12.33 30.43
C TRP A 32 -23.40 12.91 31.19
N ARG A 33 -23.66 13.55 32.32
CA ARG A 33 -22.62 14.15 33.18
C ARG A 33 -22.76 13.66 34.61
N SER A 34 -21.66 13.25 35.19
CA SER A 34 -21.49 13.03 36.62
C SER A 34 -20.52 14.05 37.19
N SER A 35 -20.78 14.58 38.37
CA SER A 35 -19.86 15.46 39.10
C SER A 35 -19.48 14.89 40.49
N ASP A 36 -19.79 13.63 40.74
CA ASP A 36 -19.59 12.93 42.00
C ASP A 36 -18.86 11.58 41.82
N TYR A 37 -17.88 11.53 40.95
CA TYR A 37 -17.09 10.34 40.65
C TYR A 37 -17.92 9.18 40.10
N GLY A 38 -18.98 9.46 39.32
CA GLY A 38 -19.80 8.42 38.72
C GLY A 38 -20.86 7.84 39.67
N THR A 39 -21.12 8.47 40.78
CA THR A 39 -22.18 8.03 41.72
C THR A 39 -23.57 8.32 41.17
N THR A 40 -23.75 9.53 40.59
CA THR A 40 -24.98 9.90 39.90
C THR A 40 -24.69 10.48 38.53
N TYR A 41 -25.62 10.31 37.59
CA TYR A 41 -25.54 10.84 36.25
C TYR A 41 -26.75 11.65 35.88
N SER A 42 -26.56 12.84 35.36
CA SER A 42 -27.63 13.68 34.84
C SER A 42 -27.55 13.77 33.31
N LYS A 43 -28.66 13.57 32.61
CA LYS A 43 -28.75 13.76 31.16
C LYS A 43 -28.72 15.27 30.88
N LEU A 44 -27.77 15.68 30.06
CA LEU A 44 -27.65 17.07 29.62
C LEU A 44 -28.53 17.34 28.40
N ASN A 45 -29.32 18.37 28.46
CA ASN A 45 -30.19 18.78 27.39
C ASN A 45 -29.46 19.82 26.54
N LEU A 46 -28.73 19.38 25.51
CA LEU A 46 -27.96 20.28 24.62
C LEU A 46 -28.86 21.16 23.76
N MET A 47 -30.05 20.66 23.37
CA MET A 47 -31.03 21.37 22.54
C MET A 47 -32.46 20.92 22.85
N PRO A 48 -33.19 21.67 23.69
CA PRO A 48 -34.55 21.32 24.06
C PRO A 48 -35.48 21.24 22.85
N GLY A 49 -36.24 20.11 22.76
CA GLY A 49 -37.24 19.91 21.71
C GLY A 49 -36.73 19.39 20.37
N THR A 50 -35.45 19.11 20.23
CA THR A 50 -34.90 18.53 18.99
C THR A 50 -33.95 17.36 19.30
N THR A 51 -33.97 16.36 18.42
CA THR A 51 -33.00 15.25 18.48
C THR A 51 -31.67 15.71 17.89
N ILE A 52 -30.56 15.40 18.53
CA ILE A 52 -29.22 15.76 18.12
C ILE A 52 -28.41 14.50 17.91
N VAL A 53 -27.62 14.48 16.84
CA VAL A 53 -26.57 13.49 16.61
C VAL A 53 -25.23 14.17 16.84
N VAL A 54 -24.53 13.80 17.89
CA VAL A 54 -23.15 14.23 18.14
C VAL A 54 -22.22 13.29 17.39
N SER A 55 -21.49 13.82 16.41
CA SER A 55 -20.52 13.07 15.64
C SER A 55 -19.22 12.85 16.43
N ASN A 56 -18.68 13.92 16.98
CA ASN A 56 -17.35 13.93 17.61
C ASN A 56 -17.37 14.67 18.94
N PHE A 57 -16.49 14.22 19.82
CA PHE A 57 -16.29 14.74 21.16
C PHE A 57 -14.82 15.05 21.34
N TYR A 58 -14.48 16.30 21.69
CA TYR A 58 -13.09 16.76 21.87
C TYR A 58 -12.92 17.40 23.24
N ILE A 59 -11.83 17.04 23.95
CA ILE A 59 -11.43 17.66 25.20
C ILE A 59 -10.08 18.37 24.94
N CYS A 60 -9.96 19.59 25.43
CA CYS A 60 -8.70 20.31 25.35
C CYS A 60 -7.61 19.55 26.14
N PRO A 61 -6.46 19.22 25.51
CA PRO A 61 -5.42 18.42 26.16
C PRO A 61 -4.78 19.13 27.36
N ILE A 62 -4.74 20.45 27.34
CA ILE A 62 -4.11 21.30 28.39
C ILE A 62 -5.09 21.63 29.53
N ASN A 63 -6.33 21.98 29.15
CA ASN A 63 -7.35 22.38 30.10
C ASN A 63 -8.60 21.51 29.93
N LYS A 64 -8.70 20.46 30.72
CA LYS A 64 -9.79 19.49 30.65
C LYS A 64 -11.18 20.08 30.93
N LYS A 65 -11.27 21.32 31.44
CA LYS A 65 -12.54 22.05 31.58
C LYS A 65 -13.16 22.45 30.25
N LYS A 66 -12.34 22.57 29.20
CA LYS A 66 -12.77 22.97 27.87
C LYS A 66 -13.10 21.75 26.99
N VAL A 67 -14.35 21.69 26.58
CA VAL A 67 -14.92 20.56 25.81
C VAL A 67 -15.64 21.12 24.60
N ILE A 68 -15.43 20.48 23.44
CA ILE A 68 -16.14 20.80 22.20
C ILE A 68 -16.84 19.55 21.70
N LEU A 69 -18.14 19.66 21.45
CA LEU A 69 -18.92 18.63 20.76
C LEU A 69 -19.27 19.14 19.37
N VAL A 70 -19.15 18.26 18.40
CA VAL A 70 -19.54 18.53 17.03
C VAL A 70 -20.81 17.75 16.73
N SER A 71 -21.91 18.44 16.44
CA SER A 71 -23.14 17.76 16.00
C SER A 71 -23.19 17.65 14.50
N SER A 72 -23.70 16.54 14.00
CA SER A 72 -24.17 16.45 12.62
C SER A 72 -25.65 16.82 12.57
N SER A 73 -26.01 17.67 11.64
CA SER A 73 -27.42 17.96 11.33
C SER A 73 -28.02 16.82 10.50
N ILE A 74 -29.33 16.64 10.58
CA ILE A 74 -30.10 15.76 9.69
C ILE A 74 -29.96 16.19 8.22
N ASN A 75 -29.71 17.49 7.99
CA ASN A 75 -29.28 18.06 6.71
C ASN A 75 -27.79 18.42 6.82
N GLU A 76 -26.94 17.82 6.04
CA GLU A 76 -25.47 17.93 6.09
C GLU A 76 -24.89 19.37 6.09
N ARG A 77 -25.69 20.40 5.95
CA ARG A 77 -25.31 21.82 5.83
C ARG A 77 -25.32 22.64 7.11
N ASP A 78 -25.94 22.13 8.19
CA ASP A 78 -26.13 22.91 9.43
C ASP A 78 -25.42 22.25 10.62
N GLN A 79 -24.10 22.12 10.53
CA GLN A 79 -23.29 21.60 11.61
C GLN A 79 -23.17 22.62 12.75
N MET A 80 -23.24 22.16 13.99
CA MET A 80 -23.20 23.01 15.17
C MET A 80 -22.15 22.54 16.16
N LEU A 81 -21.43 23.47 16.74
CA LEU A 81 -20.53 23.22 17.87
C LEU A 81 -21.26 23.53 19.18
N PHE A 82 -21.00 22.69 20.18
CA PHE A 82 -21.36 22.93 21.57
C PHE A 82 -20.05 23.07 22.35
N ILE A 83 -19.81 24.25 22.86
CA ILE A 83 -18.56 24.62 23.52
C ILE A 83 -18.83 24.77 25.02
N SER A 84 -18.12 24.03 25.83
CA SER A 84 -18.09 24.16 27.30
C SER A 84 -16.73 24.63 27.77
N THR A 85 -16.73 25.48 28.79
CA THR A 85 -15.54 25.94 29.52
C THR A 85 -15.60 25.58 31.01
N ASP A 86 -16.61 24.84 31.41
CA ASP A 86 -16.96 24.51 32.79
C ASP A 86 -17.21 23.00 33.01
N GLU A 87 -16.39 22.16 32.30
CA GLU A 87 -16.43 20.69 32.45
C GLU A 87 -17.77 20.10 32.04
N GLY A 88 -18.39 20.70 31.03
CA GLY A 88 -19.70 20.24 30.54
C GLY A 88 -20.88 20.58 31.43
N SER A 89 -20.75 21.49 32.38
CA SER A 89 -21.89 21.99 33.17
C SER A 89 -22.84 22.80 32.31
N SER A 90 -22.29 23.62 31.43
CA SER A 90 -23.07 24.38 30.45
C SER A 90 -22.41 24.33 29.07
N PHE A 91 -23.21 24.47 28.00
CA PHE A 91 -22.74 24.49 26.63
C PHE A 91 -23.24 25.74 25.88
N GLN A 92 -22.33 26.45 25.25
CA GLN A 92 -22.61 27.52 24.31
C GLN A 92 -22.78 26.93 22.92
N ARG A 93 -23.82 27.33 22.18
CA ARG A 93 -24.09 26.87 20.80
C ARG A 93 -23.44 27.79 19.81
N GLN A 94 -22.73 27.23 18.87
CA GLN A 94 -22.08 27.99 17.80
C GLN A 94 -22.34 27.31 16.45
N PRO A 95 -23.11 27.94 15.56
CA PRO A 95 -23.30 27.41 14.22
C PRO A 95 -22.01 27.50 13.43
N LEU A 96 -21.72 26.47 12.62
CA LEU A 96 -20.58 26.46 11.68
C LEU A 96 -21.08 26.82 10.27
N SER A 97 -20.32 27.65 9.59
CA SER A 97 -20.54 27.99 8.18
C SER A 97 -19.94 26.96 7.20
N PHE A 98 -19.29 25.93 7.72
CA PHE A 98 -18.62 24.85 6.98
C PHE A 98 -18.81 23.53 7.72
N THR A 99 -18.53 22.40 7.06
CA THR A 99 -18.64 21.08 7.66
C THR A 99 -17.27 20.63 8.21
N ALA A 100 -17.07 20.75 9.53
CA ALA A 100 -15.86 20.28 10.17
C ALA A 100 -15.85 18.74 10.25
N GLU A 101 -14.78 18.12 9.84
CA GLU A 101 -14.55 16.68 9.93
C GLU A 101 -13.70 16.34 11.16
N THR A 102 -12.63 17.09 11.38
CA THR A 102 -11.73 16.93 12.54
C THR A 102 -11.37 18.28 13.14
N LEU A 103 -11.19 18.29 14.46
CA LEU A 103 -10.66 19.43 15.20
C LEU A 103 -9.32 19.06 15.83
N LEU A 104 -8.36 19.98 15.77
CA LEU A 104 -7.01 19.83 16.30
C LEU A 104 -6.71 20.96 17.28
N PHE A 105 -6.66 20.64 18.56
CA PHE A 105 -6.27 21.60 19.59
C PHE A 105 -4.79 21.94 19.53
N HIS A 106 -4.47 23.18 19.83
CA HIS A 106 -3.08 23.60 20.00
C HIS A 106 -2.46 22.93 21.24
N PRO A 107 -1.21 22.41 21.17
CA PRO A 107 -0.60 21.65 22.26
C PRO A 107 -0.27 22.46 23.51
N LYS A 108 -0.21 23.81 23.43
CA LYS A 108 0.15 24.70 24.54
C LYS A 108 -0.86 25.81 24.81
N GLU A 109 -1.72 26.16 23.89
CA GLU A 109 -2.69 27.25 24.02
C GLU A 109 -4.11 26.72 23.90
N GLU A 110 -4.85 26.84 25.00
CA GLU A 110 -6.14 26.21 25.20
C GLU A 110 -7.29 26.76 24.36
N ASP A 111 -7.13 27.96 23.77
CA ASP A 111 -8.17 28.62 22.95
C ASP A 111 -7.93 28.50 21.43
N LYS A 112 -6.78 27.96 21.02
CA LYS A 112 -6.45 27.80 19.61
C LYS A 112 -6.82 26.41 19.11
N VAL A 113 -7.62 26.37 18.03
CA VAL A 113 -8.10 25.15 17.43
C VAL A 113 -8.06 25.25 15.90
N LEU A 114 -7.58 24.22 15.24
CA LEU A 114 -7.72 24.04 13.79
C LEU A 114 -8.93 23.17 13.51
N ALA A 115 -9.64 23.45 12.43
CA ALA A 115 -10.73 22.63 11.92
C ALA A 115 -10.46 22.26 10.45
N TYR A 116 -10.40 20.99 10.20
CA TYR A 116 -10.33 20.45 8.84
C TYR A 116 -11.73 20.20 8.31
N CYS A 117 -12.00 20.69 7.10
CA CYS A 117 -13.27 20.56 6.41
C CYS A 117 -13.21 19.47 5.34
N LYS A 118 -14.30 18.76 5.11
CA LYS A 118 -14.45 17.72 4.10
C LYS A 118 -14.08 18.18 2.66
N GLU A 119 -14.12 19.49 2.41
CA GLU A 119 -13.74 20.09 1.11
C GLU A 119 -12.22 20.37 0.98
N GLY A 120 -11.38 19.86 1.90
CA GLY A 120 -9.94 20.12 1.90
C GLY A 120 -9.56 21.52 2.36
N LYS A 121 -10.43 22.19 3.13
CA LYS A 121 -10.19 23.53 3.68
C LYS A 121 -9.80 23.44 5.15
N LEU A 122 -8.83 24.27 5.53
CA LEU A 122 -8.35 24.39 6.90
C LEU A 122 -8.78 25.73 7.47
N TYR A 123 -9.45 25.69 8.59
CA TYR A 123 -9.87 26.87 9.35
C TYR A 123 -9.15 26.94 10.68
N VAL A 124 -8.94 28.15 11.19
CA VAL A 124 -8.37 28.41 12.50
C VAL A 124 -9.33 29.21 13.35
N SER A 125 -9.40 28.87 14.62
CA SER A 125 -10.05 29.66 15.68
C SER A 125 -9.04 29.95 16.77
N THR A 126 -9.03 31.18 17.28
CA THR A 126 -8.21 31.64 18.41
C THR A 126 -9.05 31.89 19.67
N ASP A 127 -10.34 31.58 19.63
CA ASP A 127 -11.31 31.83 20.71
C ASP A 127 -12.16 30.57 21.04
N LEU A 128 -11.51 29.40 20.98
CA LEU A 128 -12.12 28.09 21.29
C LEU A 128 -13.29 27.72 20.36
N GLY A 129 -13.23 28.07 19.09
CA GLY A 129 -14.25 27.70 18.09
C GLY A 129 -15.44 28.67 18.00
N ARG A 130 -15.40 29.86 18.63
CA ARG A 130 -16.48 30.86 18.50
C ARG A 130 -16.44 31.60 17.18
N LYS A 131 -15.25 31.91 16.69
CA LYS A 131 -15.01 32.50 15.36
C LYS A 131 -14.01 31.68 14.58
N TRP A 132 -14.27 31.53 13.28
CA TRP A 132 -13.42 30.76 12.38
C TRP A 132 -12.95 31.64 11.21
N THR A 133 -11.68 31.53 10.90
CA THR A 133 -11.06 32.17 9.75
C THR A 133 -10.52 31.10 8.83
N LEU A 134 -10.80 31.20 7.52
CA LEU A 134 -10.19 30.31 6.52
C LEU A 134 -8.68 30.57 6.50
N MET A 135 -7.90 29.53 6.71
CA MET A 135 -6.46 29.59 6.76
C MET A 135 -5.86 29.16 5.43
N GLN A 136 -6.27 28.00 4.90
CA GLN A 136 -5.75 27.48 3.65
C GLN A 136 -6.76 26.52 2.96
N GLU A 137 -6.64 26.40 1.64
CA GLU A 137 -7.42 25.47 0.82
C GLU A 137 -6.53 24.35 0.25
N ARG A 138 -7.13 23.27 -0.22
CA ARG A 138 -6.46 22.11 -0.82
C ARG A 138 -5.48 21.39 0.12
N VAL A 139 -5.80 21.39 1.41
CA VAL A 139 -5.00 20.72 2.45
C VAL A 139 -5.35 19.23 2.50
N THR A 140 -4.35 18.37 2.68
CA THR A 140 -4.53 16.93 2.79
C THR A 140 -5.04 16.56 4.20
N LYS A 141 -6.06 15.70 4.26
CA LYS A 141 -6.61 15.18 5.52
C LYS A 141 -5.53 14.45 6.32
N ASP A 142 -5.55 14.59 7.66
CA ASP A 142 -4.65 13.94 8.60
C ASP A 142 -3.15 14.23 8.37
N ARG A 143 -2.83 15.25 7.57
CA ARG A 143 -1.46 15.73 7.32
C ARG A 143 -1.29 17.19 7.72
N ILE A 144 -1.83 17.51 8.89
CA ILE A 144 -1.81 18.84 9.50
C ILE A 144 -1.26 18.70 10.91
N TYR A 145 -0.23 19.45 11.23
CA TYR A 145 0.46 19.38 12.51
C TYR A 145 0.70 20.77 13.07
N TRP A 146 0.46 20.93 14.36
CA TRP A 146 0.91 22.10 15.10
C TRP A 146 2.43 22.09 15.28
N SER A 147 2.98 23.24 15.57
CA SER A 147 4.38 23.41 15.96
C SER A 147 4.77 22.49 17.11
N VAL A 148 5.99 21.96 17.06
CA VAL A 148 6.57 21.11 18.11
C VAL A 148 7.35 21.99 19.08
N ALA A 149 6.96 21.96 20.33
CA ALA A 149 7.56 22.78 21.37
C ALA A 149 9.03 22.43 21.62
N GLY A 150 9.91 23.43 21.58
CA GLY A 150 11.36 23.27 21.77
C GLY A 150 12.12 22.93 20.49
N VAL A 151 11.42 22.74 19.38
CA VAL A 151 11.97 22.47 18.05
C VAL A 151 11.62 23.60 17.09
N ASP A 152 10.33 23.93 16.97
CA ASP A 152 9.88 25.06 16.17
C ASP A 152 10.05 26.36 16.93
N VAL A 153 10.45 27.41 16.21
CA VAL A 153 10.71 28.74 16.79
C VAL A 153 9.41 29.43 17.20
N ASP A 154 8.38 29.30 16.35
CA ASP A 154 7.09 29.96 16.56
C ASP A 154 6.01 28.93 16.97
N PRO A 155 5.35 29.14 18.13
CA PRO A 155 4.26 28.25 18.56
C PRO A 155 3.05 28.26 17.63
N ASP A 156 2.86 29.35 16.88
CA ASP A 156 1.74 29.52 15.95
C ASP A 156 1.99 28.94 14.54
N LEU A 157 3.11 28.25 14.36
CA LEU A 157 3.45 27.60 13.10
C LEU A 157 2.61 26.34 12.90
N VAL A 158 2.09 26.19 11.70
CA VAL A 158 1.36 24.99 11.27
C VAL A 158 2.10 24.34 10.11
N HIS A 159 2.35 23.04 10.24
CA HIS A 159 2.90 22.21 9.18
C HIS A 159 1.76 21.53 8.45
N MET A 160 1.74 21.52 7.11
CA MET A 160 0.70 20.88 6.35
C MET A 160 1.18 20.35 5.00
N GLU A 161 0.51 19.33 4.55
CA GLU A 161 0.59 18.86 3.16
C GLU A 161 -0.55 19.49 2.38
N MET A 162 -0.24 20.15 1.28
CA MET A 162 -1.25 20.75 0.41
C MET A 162 -1.04 20.40 -1.05
N GLN A 163 -2.13 20.36 -1.81
CA GLN A 163 -2.07 20.15 -3.24
C GLN A 163 -1.77 21.47 -3.96
N ASP A 164 -0.75 21.45 -4.83
CA ASP A 164 -0.40 22.56 -5.70
C ASP A 164 -1.42 22.73 -6.86
N THR A 165 -1.41 23.88 -7.49
CA THR A 165 -2.25 24.18 -8.67
C THR A 165 -1.99 23.27 -9.86
N SER A 166 -0.80 22.69 -9.95
CA SER A 166 -0.39 21.72 -10.98
C SER A 166 -0.72 20.25 -10.63
N GLY A 167 -1.46 19.99 -9.53
CA GLY A 167 -1.92 18.67 -9.12
C GLY A 167 -0.92 17.84 -8.29
N GLY A 168 0.29 18.34 -8.01
CA GLY A 168 1.24 17.68 -7.10
C GLY A 168 1.03 18.10 -5.64
N TYR A 169 1.73 17.45 -4.71
CA TYR A 169 1.65 17.76 -3.28
C TYR A 169 2.93 18.43 -2.80
N LEU A 170 2.81 19.35 -1.87
CA LEU A 170 3.90 20.11 -1.30
C LEU A 170 3.84 20.03 0.23
N TYR A 171 4.99 19.98 0.85
CA TYR A 171 5.11 20.26 2.28
C TYR A 171 5.32 21.75 2.51
N VAL A 172 4.41 22.37 3.23
CA VAL A 172 4.41 23.81 3.47
C VAL A 172 4.17 24.13 4.94
N THR A 173 4.65 25.29 5.34
CA THR A 173 4.39 25.85 6.67
C THR A 173 3.86 27.27 6.57
N CYS A 174 3.04 27.68 7.51
CA CYS A 174 2.58 29.05 7.65
C CYS A 174 2.20 29.38 9.11
N LEU A 175 2.14 30.65 9.43
CA LEU A 175 1.64 31.13 10.72
C LEU A 175 0.13 31.33 10.66
N ILE A 176 -0.59 31.03 11.75
CA ILE A 176 -2.05 31.13 11.79
C ILE A 176 -2.58 32.55 11.53
N GLN A 177 -1.79 33.59 11.85
CA GLN A 177 -2.20 34.97 11.59
C GLN A 177 -2.06 35.40 10.14
N ASN A 178 -1.21 34.70 9.35
CA ASN A 178 -0.89 35.09 7.99
C ASN A 178 -0.53 33.86 7.14
N CYS A 179 -1.54 33.19 6.64
CA CYS A 179 -1.42 31.96 5.86
C CYS A 179 -2.13 32.07 4.50
N SER A 180 -1.89 33.18 3.79
CA SER A 180 -2.35 33.31 2.39
C SER A 180 -1.40 32.58 1.42
N ASP A 181 -1.84 32.23 0.22
CA ASP A 181 -1.05 31.53 -0.81
C ASP A 181 0.31 32.18 -1.10
N LYS A 182 0.45 33.49 -0.85
CA LYS A 182 1.71 34.23 -1.03
C LYS A 182 2.67 34.14 0.16
N MET A 183 2.18 33.71 1.32
CA MET A 183 2.93 33.69 2.59
C MET A 183 3.24 32.25 3.04
N VAL A 184 2.78 31.28 2.30
CA VAL A 184 3.10 29.87 2.52
C VAL A 184 4.54 29.61 2.09
N THR A 185 5.33 29.02 3.00
CA THR A 185 6.74 28.69 2.73
C THR A 185 6.86 27.20 2.45
N ALA A 186 7.34 26.86 1.26
CA ALA A 186 7.70 25.48 0.95
C ALA A 186 8.98 25.09 1.70
N GLN A 187 8.93 24.03 2.48
CA GLN A 187 10.03 23.57 3.33
C GLN A 187 10.86 22.45 2.69
N PHE A 188 10.32 21.79 1.66
CA PHE A 188 11.00 20.76 0.89
C PHE A 188 11.15 21.23 -0.57
N LEU A 189 12.33 21.04 -1.14
CA LEU A 189 12.60 21.38 -2.54
C LEU A 189 11.93 20.35 -3.47
N GLY A 190 10.78 20.72 -4.03
CA GLY A 190 10.04 19.91 -4.98
C GLY A 190 8.75 19.32 -4.42
N LYS A 191 8.15 18.40 -5.17
CA LYS A 191 6.90 17.74 -4.85
C LYS A 191 7.14 16.50 -4.00
N ILE A 192 6.21 16.23 -3.11
CA ILE A 192 6.19 15.03 -2.27
C ILE A 192 5.04 14.11 -2.71
N ASP A 193 5.08 12.86 -2.30
CA ASP A 193 3.98 11.93 -2.52
C ASP A 193 2.78 12.30 -1.65
N HIS A 194 1.58 11.98 -2.15
CA HIS A 194 0.34 12.16 -1.38
C HIS A 194 0.36 11.35 -0.07
N ASN A 195 -0.11 11.94 1.01
CA ASN A 195 -0.13 11.36 2.36
C ASN A 195 1.26 10.99 2.93
N SER A 196 2.32 11.64 2.46
CA SER A 196 3.68 11.29 2.86
C SER A 196 4.23 12.13 4.01
N LEU A 197 3.69 13.32 4.24
CA LEU A 197 4.16 14.19 5.33
C LEU A 197 3.86 13.58 6.70
N SER A 198 4.89 13.46 7.55
CA SER A 198 4.73 13.09 8.96
C SER A 198 5.65 13.95 9.81
N VAL A 199 5.09 14.63 10.79
CA VAL A 199 5.83 15.45 11.77
C VAL A 199 5.74 14.75 13.12
N GLN A 200 6.87 14.29 13.64
CA GLN A 200 6.97 13.55 14.89
C GLN A 200 8.17 14.05 15.70
N ASP A 201 7.91 14.68 16.82
CA ASP A 201 8.94 15.23 17.71
C ASP A 201 9.99 16.09 16.96
N ASP A 202 11.25 15.72 17.05
CA ASP A 202 12.37 16.42 16.39
C ASP A 202 12.43 16.15 14.87
N TYR A 203 11.64 15.21 14.34
CA TYR A 203 11.76 14.69 12.98
C TYR A 203 10.60 15.09 12.09
N ILE A 204 10.90 15.37 10.82
CA ILE A 204 9.91 15.48 9.75
C ILE A 204 10.29 14.51 8.65
N PHE A 205 9.33 13.72 8.23
CA PHE A 205 9.50 12.73 7.16
C PHE A 205 8.66 13.11 5.95
N VAL A 206 9.25 12.94 4.76
CA VAL A 206 8.55 13.04 3.49
C VAL A 206 9.00 11.91 2.56
N LYS A 207 8.13 11.54 1.64
CA LYS A 207 8.36 10.49 0.67
C LYS A 207 8.24 11.08 -0.73
N VAL A 208 9.16 10.72 -1.61
CA VAL A 208 9.17 11.15 -3.02
C VAL A 208 9.36 9.93 -3.91
N THR A 209 8.40 9.69 -4.79
CA THR A 209 8.49 8.62 -5.79
C THR A 209 8.83 9.23 -7.15
N THR A 210 9.94 8.79 -7.73
CA THR A 210 10.37 9.17 -9.07
C THR A 210 10.51 7.91 -9.91
N GLY A 211 9.67 7.77 -10.93
CA GLY A 211 9.58 6.52 -11.67
C GLY A 211 9.15 5.35 -10.79
N ASN A 212 9.89 4.24 -10.80
CA ASN A 212 9.62 3.04 -9.98
C ASN A 212 10.34 3.04 -8.62
N ARG A 213 10.97 4.13 -8.22
CA ARG A 213 11.75 4.20 -6.98
C ARG A 213 11.19 5.24 -6.03
N THR A 214 10.98 4.80 -4.80
CA THR A 214 10.57 5.66 -3.70
C THR A 214 11.76 6.00 -2.82
N LYS A 215 11.99 7.29 -2.58
CA LYS A 215 12.99 7.81 -1.66
C LYS A 215 12.31 8.40 -0.43
N HIS A 216 12.88 8.15 0.73
CA HIS A 216 12.41 8.70 1.99
C HIS A 216 13.42 9.74 2.46
N TYR A 217 12.92 10.88 2.92
CA TYR A 217 13.74 11.98 3.41
C TYR A 217 13.35 12.30 4.84
N VAL A 218 14.33 12.72 5.62
CA VAL A 218 14.17 13.16 7.01
C VAL A 218 14.79 14.53 7.19
N SER A 219 14.10 15.39 7.93
CA SER A 219 14.65 16.63 8.50
C SER A 219 14.70 16.47 10.01
N TYR A 220 15.89 16.55 10.58
CA TYR A 220 16.11 16.54 12.03
C TYR A 220 16.23 17.95 12.56
N ARG A 221 15.41 18.30 13.55
CA ARG A 221 15.36 19.65 14.16
C ARG A 221 15.25 20.80 13.17
N ARG A 222 14.48 20.56 12.09
CA ARG A 222 14.26 21.56 11.01
C ARG A 222 15.51 21.91 10.20
N ASN A 223 16.54 21.06 10.24
CA ASN A 223 17.66 21.13 9.31
C ASN A 223 17.21 20.71 7.89
N GLU A 224 18.10 20.85 6.92
CA GLU A 224 17.85 20.44 5.55
C GLU A 224 17.46 18.95 5.47
N PHE A 225 16.61 18.62 4.50
CA PHE A 225 16.17 17.26 4.27
C PHE A 225 17.30 16.41 3.71
N VAL A 226 17.56 15.30 4.37
CA VAL A 226 18.56 14.29 3.95
C VAL A 226 17.85 12.99 3.62
N GLN A 227 18.31 12.29 2.57
CA GLN A 227 17.77 10.99 2.21
C GLN A 227 18.09 9.96 3.28
N MET A 228 17.09 9.22 3.73
CA MET A 228 17.25 8.10 4.66
C MET A 228 17.98 6.93 4.00
N ARG A 229 18.94 6.33 4.71
CA ARG A 229 19.80 5.25 4.22
C ARG A 229 19.47 3.94 4.93
N PHE A 230 18.85 3.03 4.23
CA PHE A 230 18.52 1.65 4.64
C PHE A 230 18.64 0.72 3.42
N PRO A 231 18.57 -0.62 3.56
CA PRO A 231 18.72 -1.54 2.43
C PRO A 231 17.75 -1.25 1.28
N LYS A 232 18.25 -1.25 0.05
CA LYS A 232 17.55 -0.75 -1.15
C LYS A 232 16.25 -1.48 -1.51
N TYR A 233 16.12 -2.75 -1.12
CA TYR A 233 14.99 -3.60 -1.51
C TYR A 233 13.93 -3.77 -0.42
N ALA A 234 14.11 -3.14 0.73
CA ALA A 234 13.19 -3.22 1.84
C ALA A 234 12.17 -2.10 1.81
N LEU A 235 10.89 -2.41 2.04
CA LEU A 235 9.80 -1.44 2.06
C LEU A 235 9.51 -1.00 3.49
N PRO A 236 9.67 0.29 3.85
CA PRO A 236 9.30 0.79 5.16
C PRO A 236 7.78 0.79 5.33
N ARG A 237 7.32 0.05 6.34
CA ARG A 237 5.89 -0.08 6.67
C ARG A 237 5.48 0.59 7.98
N TYR A 238 6.42 0.73 8.89
CA TYR A 238 6.18 1.34 10.20
C TYR A 238 7.35 2.22 10.57
N MET A 239 7.06 3.41 11.06
CA MET A 239 8.04 4.38 11.54
C MET A 239 7.56 4.91 12.89
N SER A 240 8.44 4.89 13.87
CA SER A 240 8.21 5.43 15.21
C SER A 240 9.45 6.16 15.66
N THR A 241 9.27 7.22 16.38
CA THR A 241 10.35 8.00 17.02
C THR A 241 10.33 7.76 18.52
N ASP A 242 11.50 7.69 19.12
CA ASP A 242 11.67 8.08 20.51
C ASP A 242 12.36 9.45 20.55
N GLU A 243 12.53 10.05 21.72
CA GLU A 243 13.10 11.40 21.89
C GLU A 243 14.46 11.62 21.21
N SER A 244 15.13 10.59 20.74
CA SER A 244 16.53 10.67 20.29
C SER A 244 16.86 9.89 19.01
N GLN A 245 15.92 9.11 18.47
CA GLN A 245 16.16 8.31 17.26
C GLN A 245 14.88 7.81 16.62
N VAL A 246 15.01 7.20 15.46
CA VAL A 246 13.91 6.62 14.67
C VAL A 246 14.03 5.11 14.64
N PHE A 247 12.92 4.42 14.90
CA PHE A 247 12.77 3.00 14.65
C PHE A 247 12.00 2.78 13.36
N LEU A 248 12.50 1.89 12.53
CA LEU A 248 11.94 1.58 11.22
C LEU A 248 11.73 0.07 11.09
N ALA A 249 10.52 -0.35 10.77
CA ALA A 249 10.24 -1.74 10.43
C ALA A 249 10.26 -1.89 8.91
N LEU A 250 11.19 -2.68 8.41
CA LEU A 250 11.36 -2.97 6.99
C LEU A 250 10.96 -4.41 6.71
N GLN A 251 10.22 -4.62 5.64
CA GLN A 251 9.90 -5.94 5.13
C GLN A 251 10.87 -6.30 4.01
N GLU A 252 11.62 -7.36 4.19
CA GLU A 252 12.48 -7.93 3.16
C GLU A 252 11.65 -8.79 2.20
N TRP A 253 12.15 -9.00 0.99
CA TRP A 253 11.45 -9.71 -0.08
C TRP A 253 11.00 -11.14 0.27
N TYR A 254 11.70 -11.81 1.20
CA TYR A 254 11.38 -13.16 1.66
C TYR A 254 10.42 -13.21 2.85
N GLN A 255 10.06 -12.06 3.43
CA GLN A 255 9.19 -11.97 4.62
C GLN A 255 7.74 -11.73 4.21
N THR A 256 6.81 -12.51 4.77
CA THR A 256 5.37 -12.39 4.50
C THR A 256 4.59 -11.76 5.65
N ASP A 257 4.93 -12.11 6.90
CA ASP A 257 4.20 -11.75 8.11
C ASP A 257 5.14 -11.29 9.25
N THR A 258 6.40 -11.04 8.92
CA THR A 258 7.41 -10.50 9.83
C THR A 258 8.08 -9.29 9.21
N TYR A 259 8.76 -8.51 10.06
CA TYR A 259 9.54 -7.33 9.68
C TYR A 259 10.87 -7.35 10.39
N ASN A 260 11.88 -6.79 9.77
CA ASN A 260 13.15 -6.51 10.44
C ASN A 260 13.09 -5.11 11.06
N LEU A 261 13.48 -5.03 12.33
CA LEU A 261 13.52 -3.78 13.07
C LEU A 261 14.89 -3.13 12.89
N TYR A 262 14.88 -1.90 12.39
CA TYR A 262 16.04 -1.05 12.20
C TYR A 262 16.02 0.13 13.14
N GLN A 263 17.17 0.60 13.50
CA GLN A 263 17.38 1.73 14.38
C GLN A 263 18.27 2.76 13.70
N SER A 264 17.91 4.04 13.79
CA SER A 264 18.66 5.12 13.18
C SER A 264 19.81 5.62 14.05
N ASP A 265 20.67 6.43 13.44
CA ASP A 265 21.51 7.41 14.14
C ASP A 265 20.62 8.54 14.76
N PRO A 266 21.20 9.47 15.54
CA PRO A 266 20.42 10.57 16.13
C PRO A 266 19.73 11.47 15.11
N GLN A 267 20.24 11.55 13.90
CA GLN A 267 19.68 12.41 12.83
C GLN A 267 18.57 11.73 12.04
N GLY A 268 18.38 10.41 12.21
CA GLY A 268 17.37 9.66 11.48
C GLY A 268 17.78 9.28 10.05
N VAL A 269 19.06 9.31 9.72
CA VAL A 269 19.58 9.12 8.35
C VAL A 269 20.06 7.68 8.11
N TYR A 270 20.93 7.15 8.96
CA TYR A 270 21.59 5.86 8.77
C TYR A 270 21.00 4.79 9.67
N TYR A 271 20.50 3.71 9.06
CA TYR A 271 19.79 2.64 9.75
C TYR A 271 20.58 1.35 9.80
N SER A 272 20.62 0.72 10.97
CA SER A 272 21.18 -0.63 11.17
C SER A 272 20.16 -1.56 11.79
N VAL A 273 20.20 -2.85 11.43
CA VAL A 273 19.29 -3.85 11.96
C VAL A 273 19.59 -4.13 13.43
N VAL A 274 18.51 -4.20 14.24
CA VAL A 274 18.60 -4.50 15.68
C VAL A 274 17.83 -5.75 16.06
N LEU A 275 16.83 -6.15 15.30
CA LEU A 275 16.09 -7.39 15.50
C LEU A 275 15.45 -7.84 14.19
N GLU A 276 15.75 -9.07 13.79
CA GLU A 276 15.12 -9.69 12.63
C GLU A 276 13.83 -10.42 12.98
N ASN A 277 12.94 -10.54 11.99
CA ASN A 277 11.71 -11.35 12.09
C ASN A 277 10.77 -10.97 13.26
N VAL A 278 10.55 -9.68 13.48
CA VAL A 278 9.58 -9.20 14.45
C VAL A 278 8.18 -9.52 13.94
N ARG A 279 7.35 -10.09 14.81
CA ARG A 279 5.94 -10.42 14.53
C ARG A 279 5.15 -9.17 14.15
N SER A 280 4.24 -9.30 13.19
CA SER A 280 3.36 -8.21 12.75
C SER A 280 1.93 -8.68 12.57
N ALA A 281 0.98 -7.74 12.64
CA ALA A 281 -0.41 -7.93 12.25
C ALA A 281 -0.80 -6.93 11.16
N LYS A 282 -1.46 -7.41 10.11
CA LYS A 282 -2.04 -6.56 9.06
C LYS A 282 -3.28 -5.86 9.60
N GLN A 283 -3.37 -4.57 9.39
CA GLN A 283 -4.57 -3.78 9.70
C GLN A 283 -5.31 -3.41 8.41
N PRO A 284 -6.65 -3.15 8.47
CA PRO A 284 -7.47 -2.86 7.29
C PRO A 284 -7.03 -1.63 6.48
N GLU A 285 -6.24 -0.73 7.04
CA GLU A 285 -5.80 0.53 6.42
C GLU A 285 -4.37 0.48 5.88
N GLU A 286 -3.89 -0.66 5.37
CA GLU A 286 -2.54 -0.86 4.85
C GLU A 286 -1.40 -0.60 5.87
N SER A 287 -1.71 -0.26 7.11
CA SER A 287 -0.74 -0.11 8.18
C SER A 287 -0.44 -1.46 8.82
N ALA A 288 0.84 -1.76 9.05
CA ALA A 288 1.24 -2.92 9.80
C ALA A 288 1.45 -2.55 11.27
N LEU A 289 0.84 -3.29 12.18
CA LEU A 289 1.13 -3.18 13.60
C LEU A 289 2.31 -4.10 13.93
N ILE A 290 3.41 -3.53 14.41
CA ILE A 290 4.63 -4.27 14.75
C ILE A 290 4.63 -4.58 16.25
N ASP A 291 4.98 -5.81 16.59
CA ASP A 291 4.90 -6.31 17.96
C ASP A 291 6.14 -5.97 18.78
N ILE A 292 6.35 -4.68 18.99
CA ILE A 292 7.37 -4.10 19.86
C ILE A 292 6.73 -3.12 20.84
N LEU A 293 7.20 -3.10 22.09
CA LEU A 293 6.70 -2.24 23.14
C LEU A 293 7.87 -1.65 23.94
N GLU A 294 7.88 -0.32 24.11
CA GLU A 294 8.79 0.34 25.05
C GLU A 294 8.28 0.17 26.50
N VAL A 295 9.19 -0.17 27.39
CA VAL A 295 8.88 -0.20 28.83
C VAL A 295 8.96 1.22 29.39
N ARG A 296 7.80 1.83 29.61
CA ARG A 296 7.69 3.20 30.09
C ARG A 296 8.36 3.40 31.45
N GLY A 297 8.90 4.57 31.67
CA GLY A 297 9.60 4.95 32.92
C GLY A 297 11.03 4.47 33.05
N VAL A 298 11.51 3.59 32.13
CA VAL A 298 12.88 3.11 32.10
C VAL A 298 13.45 3.19 30.68
N LYS A 299 14.18 4.26 30.37
CA LYS A 299 14.74 4.46 29.02
C LYS A 299 15.65 3.32 28.59
N GLY A 300 15.52 2.86 27.35
CA GLY A 300 16.36 1.86 26.71
C GLY A 300 15.89 0.41 26.86
N VAL A 301 14.75 0.18 27.54
CA VAL A 301 14.17 -1.14 27.73
C VAL A 301 12.98 -1.34 26.80
N PHE A 302 13.04 -2.39 25.96
CA PHE A 302 11.97 -2.75 25.04
C PHE A 302 11.65 -4.25 25.14
N LEU A 303 10.40 -4.58 24.84
CA LEU A 303 9.93 -5.95 24.63
C LEU A 303 9.58 -6.12 23.16
N ALA A 304 9.90 -7.28 22.59
CA ALA A 304 9.52 -7.60 21.21
C ALA A 304 9.12 -9.08 21.09
N ASN A 305 8.18 -9.39 20.21
CA ASN A 305 7.85 -10.74 19.81
C ASN A 305 8.53 -11.06 18.48
N GLN A 306 9.47 -12.00 18.50
CA GLN A 306 10.19 -12.50 17.33
C GLN A 306 9.53 -13.79 16.85
N LYS A 307 9.34 -13.94 15.52
CA LYS A 307 8.79 -15.15 14.90
C LYS A 307 9.83 -15.83 14.03
N VAL A 308 10.37 -16.95 14.51
CA VAL A 308 11.35 -17.77 13.78
C VAL A 308 10.79 -19.19 13.65
N ASP A 309 10.84 -19.75 12.45
CA ASP A 309 10.31 -21.11 12.15
C ASP A 309 8.86 -21.32 12.61
N GLY A 310 8.04 -20.30 12.49
CA GLY A 310 6.64 -20.32 12.92
C GLY A 310 6.43 -20.18 14.44
N LYS A 311 7.49 -20.14 15.24
CA LYS A 311 7.44 -20.00 16.70
C LYS A 311 7.62 -18.54 17.11
N VAL A 312 6.76 -18.06 17.98
CA VAL A 312 6.82 -16.70 18.52
C VAL A 312 7.44 -16.71 19.90
N THR A 313 8.52 -15.96 20.07
CA THR A 313 9.26 -15.84 21.33
C THR A 313 9.32 -14.39 21.79
N THR A 314 9.00 -14.12 23.04
CA THR A 314 9.12 -12.77 23.62
C THR A 314 10.54 -12.53 24.10
N LEU A 315 11.12 -11.41 23.65
CA LEU A 315 12.46 -10.96 23.97
C LEU A 315 12.43 -9.63 24.70
N ILE A 316 13.43 -9.38 25.53
CA ILE A 316 13.66 -8.10 26.22
C ILE A 316 15.06 -7.57 25.91
N THR A 317 15.18 -6.28 25.77
CA THR A 317 16.45 -5.56 25.67
C THR A 317 16.54 -4.47 26.72
N TYR A 318 17.75 -4.17 27.20
CA TYR A 318 18.04 -3.08 28.15
C TYR A 318 18.92 -2.00 27.54
N ASN A 319 19.34 -2.16 26.29
CA ASN A 319 20.26 -1.26 25.58
C ASN A 319 19.75 -0.90 24.18
N LYS A 320 18.46 -0.59 24.08
CA LYS A 320 17.79 -0.15 22.84
C LYS A 320 17.93 -1.15 21.67
N GLY A 321 17.93 -2.45 21.94
CA GLY A 321 17.93 -3.47 20.91
C GLY A 321 19.31 -3.95 20.48
N ARG A 322 20.39 -3.52 21.15
CA ARG A 322 21.71 -4.07 20.88
C ARG A 322 21.79 -5.55 21.23
N ASP A 323 21.31 -5.93 22.41
CA ASP A 323 21.25 -7.30 22.87
C ASP A 323 19.82 -7.65 23.24
N TRP A 324 19.33 -8.79 22.79
CA TRP A 324 18.00 -9.32 23.10
C TRP A 324 18.12 -10.65 23.83
N GLU A 325 17.36 -10.80 24.90
CA GLU A 325 17.34 -12.01 25.73
C GLU A 325 15.89 -12.46 25.94
N PRO A 326 15.61 -13.80 25.97
CA PRO A 326 14.27 -14.29 26.27
C PRO A 326 13.91 -14.02 27.74
N LEU A 327 12.62 -13.87 28.01
CA LEU A 327 12.13 -13.64 29.37
C LEU A 327 12.30 -14.89 30.23
N ALA A 328 12.85 -14.71 31.44
CA ALA A 328 12.96 -15.80 32.41
C ALA A 328 11.58 -16.21 32.95
N PRO A 329 11.33 -17.52 33.12
CA PRO A 329 10.09 -17.97 33.74
C PRO A 329 10.08 -17.65 35.26
N PRO A 330 8.91 -17.51 35.89
CA PRO A 330 8.79 -17.38 37.34
C PRO A 330 9.26 -18.68 38.02
N THR A 331 9.86 -18.56 39.19
CA THR A 331 10.33 -19.72 39.98
C THR A 331 9.20 -20.48 40.68
N THR A 332 8.13 -19.77 41.03
CA THR A 332 6.96 -20.32 41.71
C THR A 332 5.65 -19.82 41.07
N ASP A 333 4.64 -20.64 41.11
CA ASP A 333 3.27 -20.25 40.76
C ASP A 333 2.63 -19.39 41.85
N MET A 334 1.40 -18.96 41.63
CA MET A 334 0.64 -18.14 42.58
C MET A 334 0.35 -18.83 43.92
N ASN A 335 0.44 -20.15 43.98
CA ASN A 335 0.23 -20.98 45.20
C ASN A 335 1.54 -21.29 45.92
N GLY A 336 2.68 -20.74 45.43
CA GLY A 336 3.99 -21.03 46.00
C GLY A 336 4.61 -22.37 45.58
N LYS A 337 3.98 -23.11 44.65
CA LYS A 337 4.51 -24.35 44.08
C LYS A 337 5.57 -24.03 43.01
N THR A 338 6.64 -24.79 43.06
CA THR A 338 7.74 -24.65 42.07
C THR A 338 7.24 -24.90 40.66
N VAL A 339 7.55 -23.98 39.75
CA VAL A 339 7.24 -24.08 38.33
C VAL A 339 8.23 -25.01 37.65
N THR A 340 7.73 -25.94 36.82
CA THR A 340 8.55 -26.92 36.10
C THR A 340 9.26 -26.34 34.86
N CYS A 341 8.86 -25.13 34.43
CA CYS A 341 9.45 -24.43 33.30
C CYS A 341 10.84 -23.89 33.65
N GLN A 342 11.86 -24.31 32.92
CA GLN A 342 13.27 -23.91 33.14
C GLN A 342 13.95 -23.57 31.80
N SER A 343 14.75 -22.50 31.78
CA SER A 343 15.61 -22.17 30.61
C SER A 343 16.68 -23.29 30.42
N PRO A 344 17.06 -23.61 29.18
CA PRO A 344 16.79 -22.88 27.95
C PRO A 344 15.51 -23.32 27.20
N ASP A 345 14.84 -24.39 27.57
CA ASP A 345 13.76 -25.00 26.78
C ASP A 345 12.38 -24.37 27.04
N CYS A 346 12.25 -23.62 28.11
CA CYS A 346 10.99 -23.01 28.50
C CYS A 346 11.20 -21.58 29.01
N HIS A 347 10.42 -20.65 28.45
CA HIS A 347 10.49 -19.23 28.75
C HIS A 347 9.10 -18.64 29.01
N LEU A 348 9.05 -17.40 29.49
CA LEU A 348 7.84 -16.63 29.58
C LEU A 348 7.60 -15.91 28.26
N HIS A 349 6.38 -15.97 27.72
CA HIS A 349 5.93 -15.28 26.53
C HIS A 349 4.72 -14.42 26.84
N LEU A 350 4.66 -13.21 26.25
CA LEU A 350 3.63 -12.21 26.53
C LEU A 350 2.98 -11.71 25.23
N HIS A 351 1.67 -11.43 25.30
CA HIS A 351 0.96 -10.69 24.28
C HIS A 351 1.24 -9.20 24.44
N LEU A 352 2.11 -8.62 23.60
CA LEU A 352 2.60 -7.25 23.79
C LEU A 352 1.60 -6.20 23.36
N ARG A 353 1.31 -6.07 22.09
CA ARG A 353 0.43 -5.04 21.53
C ARG A 353 -0.94 -5.53 21.13
N TRP A 354 -1.07 -6.81 20.77
CA TRP A 354 -2.35 -7.45 20.45
C TRP A 354 -2.30 -8.91 20.84
N ALA A 355 -3.48 -9.51 20.94
CA ALA A 355 -3.68 -10.94 20.98
C ALA A 355 -4.60 -11.32 19.81
N ASP A 356 -4.35 -12.45 19.16
CA ASP A 356 -5.20 -12.93 18.07
C ASP A 356 -6.54 -13.45 18.60
N ASN A 357 -6.59 -13.83 19.88
CA ASN A 357 -7.81 -14.15 20.57
C ASN A 357 -8.54 -12.86 21.03
N PRO A 358 -9.75 -12.56 20.51
CA PRO A 358 -10.49 -11.34 20.88
C PRO A 358 -10.96 -11.33 22.34
N TYR A 359 -10.91 -12.46 23.01
CA TYR A 359 -11.27 -12.59 24.42
C TYR A 359 -10.09 -12.36 25.38
N VAL A 360 -8.88 -12.13 24.86
CA VAL A 360 -7.74 -11.72 25.69
C VAL A 360 -7.98 -10.31 26.19
N SER A 361 -8.20 -10.21 27.47
CA SER A 361 -8.52 -8.95 28.14
C SER A 361 -7.31 -8.08 28.47
N GLY A 362 -6.11 -8.41 27.98
CA GLY A 362 -4.93 -7.63 28.36
C GLY A 362 -3.69 -7.84 27.51
N THR A 363 -3.23 -6.77 26.88
CA THR A 363 -1.87 -6.63 26.39
C THR A 363 -0.94 -6.25 27.53
N VAL A 364 0.36 -6.10 27.25
CA VAL A 364 1.32 -5.65 28.27
C VAL A 364 1.08 -4.18 28.62
N HIS A 365 1.03 -3.90 29.91
CA HIS A 365 0.88 -2.57 30.48
C HIS A 365 2.15 -2.14 31.21
N THR A 366 2.62 -0.93 30.91
CA THR A 366 3.70 -0.22 31.59
C THR A 366 3.30 1.23 31.80
N LYS A 367 3.84 1.91 32.80
CA LYS A 367 3.52 3.31 33.07
C LYS A 367 4.74 4.08 33.55
N ASP A 368 4.88 5.34 33.09
CA ASP A 368 6.02 6.22 33.46
C ASP A 368 6.11 6.43 34.97
N SER A 369 4.97 6.53 35.65
CA SER A 369 4.89 6.71 37.10
C SER A 369 5.25 5.47 37.93
N ALA A 370 5.47 4.32 37.29
CA ALA A 370 5.80 3.05 37.95
C ALA A 370 7.03 2.38 37.27
N PRO A 371 8.25 2.98 37.39
CA PRO A 371 9.45 2.42 36.78
C PRO A 371 9.70 0.98 37.17
N GLY A 372 9.93 0.10 36.19
CA GLY A 372 10.20 -1.30 36.39
C GLY A 372 8.99 -2.21 36.61
N LEU A 373 7.75 -1.63 36.67
CA LEU A 373 6.52 -2.42 36.73
C LEU A 373 6.05 -2.78 35.31
N ILE A 374 5.95 -4.07 35.01
CA ILE A 374 5.40 -4.59 33.75
C ILE A 374 4.37 -5.65 34.10
N MET A 375 3.18 -5.56 33.51
CA MET A 375 2.12 -6.54 33.70
C MET A 375 1.54 -6.92 32.34
N GLY A 376 1.31 -8.21 32.11
CA GLY A 376 0.74 -8.68 30.86
C GLY A 376 0.24 -10.11 30.90
N ALA A 377 -0.60 -10.42 29.92
CA ALA A 377 -1.10 -11.77 29.67
C ALA A 377 -0.13 -12.56 28.80
N GLY A 378 0.00 -13.87 29.08
CA GLY A 378 0.88 -14.74 28.32
C GLY A 378 0.87 -16.17 28.81
N ASN A 379 1.94 -16.89 28.49
CA ASN A 379 2.10 -18.30 28.86
C ASN A 379 3.56 -18.68 29.08
N LEU A 380 3.75 -19.78 29.81
CA LEU A 380 5.03 -20.47 29.93
C LEU A 380 5.12 -21.56 28.86
N GLY A 381 6.27 -21.70 28.23
CA GLY A 381 6.50 -22.72 27.22
C GLY A 381 7.68 -22.43 26.30
N SER A 382 7.74 -23.12 25.16
CA SER A 382 8.73 -22.92 24.12
C SER A 382 8.34 -21.82 23.13
N GLN A 383 7.09 -21.34 23.17
CA GLN A 383 6.56 -20.29 22.29
C GLN A 383 5.31 -19.64 22.90
N LEU A 384 4.96 -18.47 22.38
CA LEU A 384 3.70 -17.80 22.68
C LEU A 384 2.53 -18.61 22.09
N VAL A 385 1.50 -18.86 22.91
CA VAL A 385 0.30 -19.61 22.56
C VAL A 385 -0.93 -18.71 22.67
N GLU A 386 -1.74 -18.63 21.63
CA GLU A 386 -2.87 -17.68 21.52
C GLU A 386 -4.01 -17.91 22.51
N TYR A 387 -4.18 -19.15 23.00
CA TYR A 387 -5.32 -19.52 23.85
C TYR A 387 -4.94 -19.83 25.31
N LYS A 388 -3.69 -19.65 25.68
CA LYS A 388 -3.25 -19.77 27.07
C LYS A 388 -2.92 -18.39 27.60
N GLU A 389 -3.76 -17.89 28.47
CA GLU A 389 -3.62 -16.56 29.05
C GLU A 389 -3.56 -16.65 30.56
N GLU A 390 -2.37 -16.50 31.04
CA GLU A 390 -2.11 -16.32 32.44
C GLU A 390 -1.54 -14.92 32.62
N MET A 391 -1.86 -14.28 33.73
CA MET A 391 -1.35 -12.94 34.01
C MET A 391 -0.03 -13.01 34.75
N TYR A 392 0.96 -12.28 34.21
CA TYR A 392 2.28 -12.19 34.79
C TYR A 392 2.62 -10.75 35.13
N ILE A 393 3.37 -10.55 36.22
CA ILE A 393 3.80 -9.22 36.69
C ILE A 393 5.25 -9.28 37.12
N THR A 394 5.99 -8.25 36.80
CA THR A 394 7.32 -7.96 37.34
C THR A 394 7.35 -6.56 37.93
N SER A 395 8.12 -6.38 38.99
CA SER A 395 8.37 -5.06 39.58
C SER A 395 9.83 -4.63 39.53
N ASP A 396 10.69 -5.42 38.86
CA ASP A 396 12.13 -5.21 38.70
C ASP A 396 12.58 -5.17 37.25
N CYS A 397 11.68 -4.66 36.39
CA CYS A 397 11.96 -4.48 34.96
C CYS A 397 12.22 -5.81 34.21
N GLY A 398 11.51 -6.87 34.54
CA GLY A 398 11.60 -8.16 33.82
C GLY A 398 12.64 -9.15 34.36
N LYS A 399 13.36 -8.81 35.45
CA LYS A 399 14.35 -9.71 36.04
C LYS A 399 13.71 -10.89 36.77
N THR A 400 12.69 -10.61 37.57
CA THR A 400 11.89 -11.65 38.25
C THR A 400 10.42 -11.48 37.92
N TRP A 401 9.77 -12.57 37.57
CA TRP A 401 8.36 -12.62 37.22
C TRP A 401 7.56 -13.38 38.27
N ARG A 402 6.31 -12.97 38.42
CA ARG A 402 5.33 -13.66 39.28
C ARG A 402 4.07 -13.92 38.48
N GLN A 403 3.51 -15.08 38.66
CA GLN A 403 2.19 -15.40 38.11
C GLN A 403 1.11 -14.82 39.04
N SER A 404 0.21 -14.02 38.49
CA SER A 404 -0.86 -13.39 39.28
C SER A 404 -2.22 -14.06 39.16
N CYS A 405 -2.42 -14.86 38.08
CA CYS A 405 -3.67 -15.61 37.87
C CYS A 405 -3.44 -16.78 36.92
N CYS A 406 -4.03 -17.94 37.21
CA CYS A 406 -4.15 -19.07 36.31
C CYS A 406 -5.56 -19.08 35.69
N ASN A 407 -5.67 -19.20 34.36
CA ASN A 407 -6.96 -19.27 33.63
C ASN A 407 -7.94 -18.13 33.93
N CYS A 408 -7.47 -16.88 33.89
CA CYS A 408 -8.32 -15.71 34.13
C CYS A 408 -9.45 -15.51 33.10
N VAL A 409 -9.40 -16.19 31.95
CA VAL A 409 -10.37 -16.07 30.86
C VAL A 409 -11.77 -16.55 31.19
N TYR A 410 -11.93 -17.40 32.21
CA TYR A 410 -13.22 -17.97 32.61
C TYR A 410 -13.70 -17.58 33.99
N VAL A 411 -13.05 -16.61 34.65
CA VAL A 411 -13.52 -16.18 35.97
C VAL A 411 -14.68 -15.21 35.81
N PHE A 412 -15.82 -15.58 36.28
CA PHE A 412 -17.04 -14.83 36.35
C PHE A 412 -16.81 -13.32 36.48
N PHE A 413 -17.37 -12.56 35.60
CA PHE A 413 -17.21 -11.12 35.38
C PHE A 413 -17.70 -10.20 36.53
N PHE A 414 -17.70 -10.68 37.77
CA PHE A 414 -18.10 -9.93 38.96
C PHE A 414 -16.96 -9.76 39.99
N LEU A 415 -15.77 -10.28 39.70
CA LEU A 415 -14.61 -10.24 40.60
C LEU A 415 -13.56 -9.24 40.16
N LEU A 416 -13.28 -8.28 41.02
CA LEU A 416 -12.13 -7.40 40.88
C LEU A 416 -10.95 -7.98 41.65
N ARG A 417 -9.82 -8.17 40.95
CA ARG A 417 -8.54 -8.49 41.60
C ARG A 417 -7.65 -7.27 41.57
N PHE A 418 -7.12 -6.89 42.72
CA PHE A 418 -6.19 -5.78 42.80
C PHE A 418 -5.04 -6.07 43.76
N SER A 419 -3.90 -5.43 43.50
CA SER A 419 -2.71 -5.50 44.33
C SER A 419 -2.29 -4.07 44.72
N ILE A 420 -1.85 -3.91 45.96
CA ILE A 420 -1.32 -2.66 46.49
C ILE A 420 0.19 -2.70 46.78
N ASP A 421 0.83 -3.84 46.48
CA ASP A 421 2.25 -4.16 46.76
C ASP A 421 3.01 -4.66 45.54
N GLU A 422 2.72 -4.07 44.36
CA GLU A 422 3.36 -4.40 43.07
C GLU A 422 3.19 -5.89 42.67
N GLY A 423 2.03 -6.48 42.96
CA GLY A 423 1.68 -7.84 42.57
C GLY A 423 2.22 -8.94 43.46
N ARG A 424 2.70 -8.64 44.67
CA ARG A 424 3.14 -9.64 45.62
C ARG A 424 1.97 -10.35 46.29
N THR A 425 0.96 -9.56 46.66
CA THR A 425 -0.33 -10.09 47.19
C THR A 425 -1.49 -9.59 46.38
N TRP A 426 -2.52 -10.41 46.26
CA TRP A 426 -3.72 -10.07 45.50
C TRP A 426 -4.95 -10.19 46.35
N ILE A 427 -5.79 -9.15 46.35
CA ILE A 427 -7.05 -9.09 47.04
C ILE A 427 -8.15 -9.30 46.00
N ILE A 428 -9.15 -10.11 46.35
CA ILE A 428 -10.31 -10.40 45.51
C ILE A 428 -11.52 -9.76 46.15
N HIS A 429 -12.26 -8.96 45.37
CA HIS A 429 -13.46 -8.26 45.78
C HIS A 429 -14.56 -8.43 44.77
N ASN A 430 -15.77 -8.74 45.24
CA ASN A 430 -16.96 -8.73 44.40
C ASN A 430 -17.42 -7.27 44.20
N PHE A 431 -17.34 -6.78 42.98
CA PHE A 431 -17.69 -5.39 42.70
C PHE A 431 -19.11 -5.22 42.11
N THR A 432 -19.73 -6.31 41.65
CA THR A 432 -21.10 -6.33 41.14
C THR A 432 -21.81 -7.62 41.52
N SER A 433 -23.15 -7.58 41.63
CA SER A 433 -23.99 -8.74 41.91
C SER A 433 -24.35 -9.56 40.67
N THR A 434 -24.17 -8.99 39.48
CA THR A 434 -24.48 -9.61 38.20
C THR A 434 -23.20 -9.79 37.37
N SER A 435 -23.19 -10.77 36.48
CA SER A 435 -22.06 -10.97 35.58
C SER A 435 -22.06 -9.87 34.51
N VAL A 436 -20.98 -9.11 34.43
CA VAL A 436 -20.78 -8.01 33.48
C VAL A 436 -19.61 -8.34 32.58
N PHE A 437 -19.78 -8.21 31.26
CA PHE A 437 -18.65 -8.16 30.31
C PHE A 437 -18.00 -6.78 30.43
N VAL A 438 -16.77 -6.76 30.90
CA VAL A 438 -16.02 -5.51 31.08
C VAL A 438 -15.48 -5.07 29.72
N ASP A 439 -16.00 -3.96 29.22
CA ASP A 439 -15.57 -3.33 27.97
C ASP A 439 -14.42 -2.35 28.19
N GLY A 440 -14.27 -1.85 29.41
CA GLY A 440 -13.16 -0.98 29.73
C GLY A 440 -13.09 -0.53 31.16
N LEU A 441 -11.96 0.07 31.49
CA LEU A 441 -11.66 0.63 32.77
C LEU A 441 -11.23 2.08 32.60
N LEU A 442 -11.97 3.01 33.18
CA LEU A 442 -11.62 4.43 33.15
C LEU A 442 -11.00 4.81 34.50
N SER A 443 -9.77 5.35 34.40
CA SER A 443 -9.12 5.93 35.57
C SER A 443 -9.13 7.46 35.46
N GLU A 444 -9.06 8.12 36.60
CA GLU A 444 -8.82 9.57 36.65
C GLU A 444 -7.50 9.90 35.95
N PRO A 445 -7.44 10.92 35.07
CA PRO A 445 -6.19 11.33 34.44
C PRO A 445 -5.21 11.86 35.50
N GLY A 446 -3.99 11.34 35.49
CA GLY A 446 -2.93 11.76 36.39
C GLY A 446 -2.20 10.58 37.05
N ASP A 447 -1.23 10.86 37.92
CA ASP A 447 -0.38 9.86 38.56
C ASP A 447 -0.93 9.37 39.89
N GLU A 448 -1.96 10.01 40.42
CA GLU A 448 -2.54 9.74 41.76
C GLU A 448 -3.98 9.25 41.69
N THR A 449 -4.26 8.36 40.74
CA THR A 449 -5.61 7.91 40.46
C THR A 449 -6.03 6.79 41.41
N LEU A 450 -6.84 7.12 42.45
CA LEU A 450 -7.39 6.19 43.42
C LEU A 450 -8.84 5.84 43.15
N VAL A 451 -9.52 6.50 42.24
CA VAL A 451 -10.88 6.21 41.82
C VAL A 451 -10.90 5.81 40.35
N MET A 452 -11.54 4.70 40.08
CA MET A 452 -11.72 4.21 38.71
C MET A 452 -13.18 3.80 38.48
N THR A 453 -13.60 3.85 37.24
CA THR A 453 -14.91 3.38 36.79
C THR A 453 -14.74 2.19 35.88
N VAL A 454 -15.27 1.05 36.30
CA VAL A 454 -15.40 -0.13 35.45
C VAL A 454 -16.70 0.02 34.67
N PHE A 455 -16.67 -0.13 33.37
CA PHE A 455 -17.86 -0.10 32.53
C PHE A 455 -17.92 -1.35 31.65
N GLY A 456 -19.15 -1.79 31.40
CA GLY A 456 -19.40 -2.99 30.65
C GLY A 456 -20.88 -3.21 30.39
N HIS A 457 -21.22 -4.35 29.80
CA HIS A 457 -22.59 -4.72 29.47
C HIS A 457 -22.96 -6.08 30.07
N ILE A 458 -24.23 -6.26 30.35
CA ILE A 458 -24.78 -7.54 30.84
C ILE A 458 -25.10 -8.42 29.63
N SER A 459 -24.66 -9.68 29.68
CA SER A 459 -24.63 -10.70 28.63
C SER A 459 -26.01 -10.95 28.08
N TYR A 460 -26.91 -10.59 27.74
CA TYR A 460 -28.23 -10.78 27.11
C TYR A 460 -29.11 -9.52 27.08
N ARG A 461 -28.55 -8.39 27.53
CA ARG A 461 -29.27 -7.13 27.53
C ARG A 461 -28.40 -6.05 26.97
N SER A 462 -28.99 -5.08 26.30
CA SER A 462 -28.34 -3.85 25.86
C SER A 462 -28.05 -2.87 27.00
N ASP A 463 -28.10 -3.35 28.25
CA ASP A 463 -27.94 -2.52 29.42
C ASP A 463 -26.47 -2.40 29.78
N TRP A 464 -26.01 -1.17 29.89
CA TRP A 464 -24.67 -0.83 30.34
C TRP A 464 -24.64 -0.69 31.86
N GLU A 465 -23.57 -1.20 32.46
CA GLU A 465 -23.33 -1.06 33.91
C GLU A 465 -22.01 -0.28 34.10
N LEU A 466 -22.06 0.71 35.00
CA LEU A 466 -20.91 1.52 35.38
C LEU A 466 -20.72 1.35 36.89
N VAL A 467 -19.56 0.85 37.29
CA VAL A 467 -19.25 0.59 38.70
C VAL A 467 -18.05 1.44 39.10
N LYS A 468 -18.26 2.29 40.10
CA LYS A 468 -17.21 3.08 40.72
C LYS A 468 -16.44 2.24 41.73
N VAL A 469 -15.12 2.20 41.61
CA VAL A 469 -14.20 1.58 42.57
C VAL A 469 -13.33 2.69 43.18
N ASP A 470 -13.41 2.84 44.48
CA ASP A 470 -12.77 3.93 45.24
C ASP A 470 -11.79 3.40 46.27
N PHE A 471 -10.50 3.60 46.01
CA PHE A 471 -9.40 3.17 46.90
C PHE A 471 -8.91 4.24 47.85
N ARG A 472 -9.52 5.44 47.93
CA ARG A 472 -9.01 6.55 48.75
C ARG A 472 -8.98 6.20 50.25
N GLN A 473 -9.87 5.35 50.68
CA GLN A 473 -9.85 4.89 52.07
C GLN A 473 -8.68 3.95 52.40
N SER A 474 -8.16 3.25 51.37
CA SER A 474 -7.02 2.34 51.52
C SER A 474 -5.67 3.08 51.61
N PHE A 475 -5.65 4.35 51.24
CA PHE A 475 -4.44 5.18 51.20
C PHE A 475 -4.66 6.51 51.90
N PRO A 476 -4.57 6.55 53.23
CA PRO A 476 -5.03 7.70 54.03
C PRO A 476 -4.09 8.90 54.03
N ARG A 477 -2.85 8.77 53.48
CA ARG A 477 -1.84 9.83 53.51
C ARG A 477 -0.95 9.84 52.28
N GLN A 478 -0.28 10.97 52.05
CA GLN A 478 0.81 11.07 51.09
C GLN A 478 2.04 10.34 51.59
N CYS A 479 2.84 9.77 50.67
CA CYS A 479 4.11 9.14 51.02
C CYS A 479 5.17 10.17 51.37
N THR A 480 6.03 9.86 52.33
CA THR A 480 7.21 10.59 52.73
C THR A 480 8.46 9.88 52.28
N GLU A 481 9.63 10.46 52.35
CA GLU A 481 10.91 9.80 51.97
C GLU A 481 11.13 8.48 52.77
N ALA A 482 10.69 8.39 54.02
CA ALA A 482 10.77 7.19 54.86
C ALA A 482 9.99 6.01 54.30
N ASP A 483 9.04 6.23 53.43
CA ASP A 483 8.16 5.22 52.84
C ASP A 483 8.76 4.56 51.62
N TYR A 484 9.93 5.03 51.16
CA TYR A 484 10.59 4.54 49.98
C TYR A 484 11.89 3.77 50.29
N ASP A 485 12.14 2.74 49.48
CA ASP A 485 13.45 2.10 49.34
C ASP A 485 14.11 2.47 48.01
N SER A 486 15.41 2.38 47.96
CA SER A 486 16.20 2.57 46.75
C SER A 486 16.30 1.25 45.98
N TRP A 487 15.76 1.21 44.79
CA TRP A 487 15.91 0.10 43.85
C TRP A 487 16.90 0.41 42.76
N LYS A 488 17.91 -0.43 42.56
CA LYS A 488 18.89 -0.28 41.47
C LYS A 488 18.45 -1.08 40.27
N LEU A 489 18.38 -0.42 39.11
CA LEU A 489 18.11 -1.04 37.85
C LEU A 489 19.29 -1.95 37.45
N THR A 490 18.99 -3.20 37.06
CA THR A 490 19.98 -4.15 36.51
C THR A 490 19.37 -4.89 35.34
N ASP A 491 20.20 -5.35 34.40
CA ASP A 491 19.79 -6.32 33.40
C ASP A 491 19.54 -7.73 33.99
N LEU A 492 19.20 -8.71 33.15
CA LEU A 492 18.96 -10.10 33.57
C LEU A 492 20.20 -10.75 34.18
N LYS A 493 21.39 -10.34 33.79
CA LYS A 493 22.69 -10.84 34.29
C LYS A 493 23.15 -10.13 35.58
N GLY A 494 22.41 -9.10 36.00
CA GLY A 494 22.74 -8.31 37.17
C GLY A 494 23.71 -7.17 36.94
N GLU A 495 23.99 -6.81 35.64
CA GLU A 495 24.75 -5.64 35.28
C GLU A 495 24.00 -4.35 35.68
N LYS A 496 24.73 -3.42 36.30
CA LYS A 496 24.15 -2.16 36.81
C LYS A 496 24.29 -1.01 35.84
N CYS A 497 25.25 -1.06 34.94
CA CYS A 497 25.53 -0.04 33.95
C CYS A 497 24.61 -0.27 32.73
N ILE A 498 23.45 0.33 32.71
CA ILE A 498 22.47 0.27 31.62
C ILE A 498 22.43 1.59 30.89
N MET A 499 22.65 1.59 29.57
CA MET A 499 22.77 2.80 28.76
C MET A 499 23.83 3.77 29.29
N GLY A 500 24.96 3.24 29.76
CA GLY A 500 26.10 3.98 30.29
C GLY A 500 25.88 4.62 31.66
N GLN A 501 24.83 4.27 32.38
CA GLN A 501 24.54 4.82 33.70
C GLN A 501 24.08 3.75 34.70
N GLU A 502 24.57 3.84 35.92
CA GLU A 502 23.92 3.21 37.07
C GLU A 502 22.76 4.10 37.54
N ARG A 503 21.53 3.58 37.46
CA ARG A 503 20.31 4.31 37.84
C ARG A 503 19.65 3.64 39.05
N SER A 504 19.23 4.47 40.02
CA SER A 504 18.44 4.03 41.17
C SER A 504 17.12 4.77 41.17
N PHE A 505 16.05 4.06 41.45
CA PHE A 505 14.69 4.59 41.52
C PHE A 505 14.13 4.42 42.94
N ARG A 506 13.20 5.30 43.32
CA ARG A 506 12.45 5.14 44.54
C ARG A 506 11.35 4.09 44.35
N LYS A 507 11.32 3.08 45.21
CA LYS A 507 10.20 2.12 45.29
C LYS A 507 9.54 2.27 46.63
N ARG A 508 8.19 2.30 46.63
CA ARG A 508 7.42 2.30 47.86
C ARG A 508 7.64 0.98 48.63
N LYS A 509 7.88 1.08 49.93
CA LYS A 509 7.99 -0.09 50.82
C LYS A 509 6.68 -0.89 50.84
N ASP A 510 6.73 -2.18 50.94
CA ASP A 510 5.57 -3.06 50.93
C ASP A 510 4.61 -2.77 52.12
N THR A 511 5.15 -2.26 53.22
CA THR A 511 4.41 -1.90 54.43
C THR A 511 3.86 -0.48 54.43
N ALA A 512 4.16 0.30 53.40
CA ALA A 512 3.73 1.69 53.34
C ALA A 512 2.44 1.82 52.51
N PHE A 513 1.36 2.20 53.21
CA PHE A 513 0.03 2.48 52.59
C PHE A 513 -0.13 3.99 52.43
N CYS A 514 0.39 4.50 51.37
CA CYS A 514 0.37 5.94 51.08
C CYS A 514 0.33 6.23 49.59
N ILE A 515 -0.11 7.42 49.20
CA ILE A 515 -0.19 7.88 47.80
C ILE A 515 1.19 8.36 47.34
N LYS A 516 1.66 7.86 46.22
CA LYS A 516 2.90 8.25 45.58
C LYS A 516 2.73 9.62 44.91
N GLY A 517 3.62 10.58 45.19
CA GLY A 517 3.55 11.91 44.57
C GLY A 517 4.18 11.95 43.17
N LYS A 518 3.86 13.02 42.42
CA LYS A 518 4.34 13.21 41.02
C LYS A 518 5.86 13.37 40.91
N SER A 519 6.55 13.82 41.94
CA SER A 519 8.00 14.08 41.97
C SER A 519 8.86 12.83 42.01
N TYR A 520 8.28 11.63 42.11
CA TYR A 520 9.00 10.38 42.33
C TYR A 520 9.10 9.49 41.08
N THR A 521 8.83 10.04 39.90
CA THR A 521 8.88 9.26 38.65
C THR A 521 10.28 9.21 38.03
N SER A 522 11.14 10.19 38.33
CA SER A 522 12.52 10.23 37.81
C SER A 522 13.49 9.37 38.65
N ALA A 523 14.63 9.04 38.07
CA ALA A 523 15.69 8.38 38.79
C ALA A 523 16.17 9.21 40.00
N LEU A 524 16.31 8.56 41.13
CA LEU A 524 16.79 9.15 42.40
C LEU A 524 18.25 9.58 42.30
N THR A 525 19.08 8.68 41.75
CA THR A 525 20.51 8.90 41.51
C THR A 525 20.93 8.29 40.19
N THR A 526 21.80 8.98 39.50
CA THR A 526 22.45 8.52 38.29
C THR A 526 23.97 8.67 38.46
N LYS A 527 24.70 7.61 38.10
CA LYS A 527 26.16 7.64 38.07
C LYS A 527 26.61 7.18 36.70
N THR A 528 27.41 8.00 36.01
CA THR A 528 27.97 7.66 34.70
C THR A 528 28.98 6.52 34.80
N CYS A 529 28.89 5.56 33.90
CA CYS A 529 29.80 4.43 33.77
C CYS A 529 30.87 4.69 32.71
N GLN A 530 31.99 3.95 32.78
CA GLN A 530 32.92 3.87 31.67
C GLN A 530 32.32 3.06 30.54
N CYS A 531 32.57 3.46 29.29
CA CYS A 531 32.11 2.73 28.12
C CYS A 531 32.77 1.34 28.06
N SER A 532 31.95 0.34 27.78
CA SER A 532 32.31 -1.03 27.51
C SER A 532 31.97 -1.40 26.06
N GLU A 533 32.31 -2.58 25.63
CA GLU A 533 31.96 -3.09 24.30
C GLU A 533 30.44 -3.14 24.06
N LYS A 534 29.65 -3.36 25.11
CA LYS A 534 28.18 -3.41 25.07
C LYS A 534 27.53 -2.06 24.82
N ASP A 535 28.28 -0.96 24.89
CA ASP A 535 27.76 0.38 24.63
C ASP A 535 27.84 0.78 23.15
N PHE A 536 28.35 -0.13 22.31
CA PHE A 536 28.47 0.06 20.85
C PHE A 536 27.64 -0.97 20.10
N ASN A 537 26.93 -0.51 19.06
CA ASN A 537 26.21 -1.34 18.10
C ASN A 537 26.94 -1.34 16.75
N CYS A 538 26.55 -2.23 15.83
CA CYS A 538 27.05 -2.17 14.46
C CYS A 538 26.52 -0.92 13.75
N ASP A 539 27.37 -0.31 12.94
CA ASP A 539 27.01 0.86 12.14
C ASP A 539 26.30 0.46 10.86
N TYR A 540 25.82 1.45 10.10
CA TYR A 540 25.18 1.22 8.80
C TYR A 540 26.08 0.41 7.85
N GLY A 541 25.51 -0.62 7.23
CA GLY A 541 26.25 -1.53 6.35
C GLY A 541 27.10 -2.57 7.05
N PHE A 542 26.98 -2.71 8.39
CA PHE A 542 27.67 -3.71 9.17
C PHE A 542 26.69 -4.56 9.97
N GLU A 543 26.99 -5.84 10.08
CA GLU A 543 26.19 -6.82 10.82
C GLU A 543 27.04 -7.65 11.78
N ARG A 544 26.38 -8.24 12.79
CA ARG A 544 27.02 -9.16 13.72
C ARG A 544 26.97 -10.57 13.21
N ALA A 545 28.08 -11.31 13.29
CA ALA A 545 28.10 -12.73 13.00
C ALA A 545 27.39 -13.52 14.12
N GLN A 546 26.18 -14.00 13.83
CA GLN A 546 25.38 -14.80 14.77
C GLN A 546 25.92 -16.22 15.01
N SER A 547 26.76 -16.74 14.12
CA SER A 547 27.17 -18.15 14.09
C SER A 547 28.52 -18.47 14.74
N LEU A 548 29.35 -17.50 15.04
CA LEU A 548 30.69 -17.71 15.58
C LEU A 548 30.71 -17.41 17.09
N LYS A 549 30.36 -18.41 17.89
CA LYS A 549 30.46 -18.37 19.37
C LYS A 549 31.85 -18.08 19.91
N THR A 550 32.89 -18.08 19.09
CA THR A 550 34.30 -18.01 19.47
C THR A 550 34.98 -16.67 19.15
N GLU A 551 34.42 -15.80 18.32
CA GLU A 551 35.10 -14.52 17.93
C GLU A 551 34.42 -13.27 18.45
N GLY A 552 33.64 -13.35 19.52
CA GLY A 552 33.22 -12.16 20.22
C GLY A 552 32.37 -11.22 19.32
N ASP A 553 31.86 -10.26 19.89
CA ASP A 553 31.01 -9.14 19.48
C ASP A 553 31.62 -8.25 18.37
N ARG A 554 31.92 -8.83 17.20
CA ARG A 554 32.52 -8.13 16.07
C ARG A 554 31.44 -7.79 15.02
N CYS A 555 31.49 -6.55 14.50
CA CYS A 555 30.74 -6.09 13.36
C CYS A 555 31.55 -6.31 12.08
N PHE A 556 30.93 -6.94 11.08
CA PHE A 556 31.52 -7.20 9.77
C PHE A 556 30.76 -6.40 8.72
N ALA A 557 31.47 -5.86 7.73
CA ALA A 557 30.82 -5.22 6.61
C ALA A 557 29.96 -6.23 5.86
N ASP A 558 28.74 -5.84 5.53
CA ASP A 558 27.84 -6.61 4.69
C ASP A 558 28.42 -6.71 3.27
N PHE A 559 28.09 -7.78 2.53
CA PHE A 559 28.66 -8.05 1.20
C PHE A 559 28.39 -6.92 0.17
N TRP A 560 27.35 -6.14 0.38
CA TRP A 560 26.99 -5.02 -0.49
C TRP A 560 27.61 -3.67 -0.05
N HIS A 561 28.23 -3.62 1.12
CA HIS A 561 28.79 -2.41 1.70
C HIS A 561 30.32 -2.43 1.71
N ASP A 562 30.92 -1.47 1.04
CA ASP A 562 32.35 -1.21 1.09
C ASP A 562 32.62 -0.08 2.10
N PRO A 563 33.28 -0.35 3.24
CA PRO A 563 33.53 0.66 4.27
C PRO A 563 34.37 1.86 3.82
N ASP A 564 35.21 1.69 2.83
CA ASP A 564 36.08 2.72 2.27
C ASP A 564 35.44 3.42 1.04
N SER A 565 34.25 3.01 0.65
CA SER A 565 33.50 3.63 -0.43
C SER A 565 32.98 5.02 -0.02
N PRO A 566 33.17 6.05 -0.84
CA PRO A 566 32.69 7.37 -0.52
C PRO A 566 31.14 7.39 -0.42
N PRO A 567 30.56 8.16 0.52
CA PRO A 567 29.11 8.32 0.62
C PRO A 567 28.54 8.99 -0.64
N ASP A 568 27.27 8.76 -0.94
CA ASP A 568 26.61 9.26 -2.15
C ASP A 568 26.56 10.80 -2.27
N ASP A 569 26.69 11.49 -1.15
CA ASP A 569 26.74 12.96 -1.01
C ASP A 569 28.18 13.51 -0.96
N CYS A 570 29.17 12.66 -1.24
CA CYS A 570 30.57 13.06 -1.28
C CYS A 570 30.87 13.96 -2.49
N HIS A 571 31.17 15.22 -2.24
CA HIS A 571 31.55 16.16 -3.29
C HIS A 571 33.06 16.25 -3.46
N LEU A 572 33.52 16.35 -4.70
CA LEU A 572 34.93 16.42 -5.03
C LEU A 572 35.68 17.46 -4.18
N GLY A 573 36.75 17.01 -3.50
CA GLY A 573 37.61 17.84 -2.66
C GLY A 573 37.13 18.01 -1.20
N HIS A 574 36.01 17.42 -0.79
CA HIS A 574 35.63 17.29 0.62
C HIS A 574 36.23 16.03 1.25
N ASP A 575 36.41 16.02 2.55
CA ASP A 575 36.86 14.85 3.28
C ASP A 575 35.67 14.10 3.90
N PHE A 576 35.72 12.77 3.92
CA PHE A 576 34.81 11.91 4.63
C PHE A 576 35.56 10.93 5.53
N GLU A 577 34.91 10.45 6.58
CA GLU A 577 35.43 9.44 7.48
C GLU A 577 34.85 8.06 7.16
N SER A 578 35.71 7.05 6.98
CA SER A 578 35.24 5.67 6.84
C SER A 578 34.78 5.15 8.22
N SER A 579 33.67 4.43 8.23
CA SER A 579 33.17 3.81 9.45
C SER A 579 34.11 2.72 9.97
N THR A 580 34.32 2.69 11.28
CA THR A 580 35.02 1.58 11.95
C THR A 580 34.16 0.32 12.05
N GLY A 581 32.89 0.38 11.60
CA GLY A 581 31.89 -0.65 11.76
C GLY A 581 31.12 -0.62 13.08
N TYR A 582 31.43 0.34 13.94
CA TYR A 582 30.80 0.49 15.25
C TYR A 582 30.22 1.90 15.46
N ARG A 583 29.06 1.94 16.07
CA ARG A 583 28.37 3.15 16.48
C ARG A 583 27.97 3.05 17.94
N LYS A 584 28.28 4.07 18.75
CA LYS A 584 27.78 4.17 20.12
C LYS A 584 26.24 4.11 20.12
N VAL A 585 25.67 3.31 21.01
CA VAL A 585 24.20 3.22 21.14
C VAL A 585 23.64 4.61 21.42
N VAL A 586 22.63 5.00 20.68
CA VAL A 586 22.05 6.35 20.77
C VAL A 586 21.48 6.62 22.17
N SER A 587 21.73 7.79 22.71
CA SER A 587 21.42 8.19 24.09
C SER A 587 22.16 7.42 25.19
N ASN A 588 23.19 6.67 24.85
CA ASN A 588 24.08 6.07 25.83
C ASN A 588 24.98 7.13 26.46
N MET A 589 24.98 7.20 27.76
CA MET A 589 25.67 8.24 28.57
C MET A 589 27.02 7.82 29.13
N CYS A 590 27.60 6.72 28.65
CA CYS A 590 28.93 6.28 29.13
C CYS A 590 30.02 7.27 28.73
N GLU A 591 31.06 7.40 29.55
CA GLU A 591 32.19 8.29 29.31
C GLU A 591 33.52 7.58 29.58
N GLY A 592 34.52 7.83 28.71
CA GLY A 592 35.83 7.17 28.81
C GLY A 592 35.76 5.65 28.52
N GLY A 593 36.79 4.89 28.92
CA GLY A 593 36.84 3.45 28.69
C GLY A 593 37.06 3.04 27.22
N VAL A 594 36.32 2.04 26.74
CA VAL A 594 36.43 1.54 25.35
C VAL A 594 35.85 2.55 24.38
N ASN A 595 36.62 2.84 23.32
CA ASN A 595 36.13 3.66 22.18
C ASN A 595 36.38 2.91 20.86
N LYS A 596 35.34 2.29 20.29
CA LYS A 596 35.43 1.54 19.03
C LYS A 596 35.38 2.44 17.78
N GLN A 597 35.07 3.74 17.93
CA GLN A 597 34.99 4.71 16.83
C GLN A 597 36.32 5.46 16.60
N GLN A 598 37.32 5.29 17.44
CA GLN A 598 38.54 6.11 17.46
C GLN A 598 39.46 5.88 16.25
N SER A 599 39.30 4.81 15.48
CA SER A 599 40.19 4.43 14.37
C SER A 599 39.60 4.71 12.98
N ALA A 600 38.62 5.60 12.89
CA ALA A 600 38.12 6.06 11.60
C ALA A 600 39.24 6.71 10.76
N LYS A 601 39.28 6.35 9.47
CA LYS A 601 40.25 6.90 8.51
C LYS A 601 39.59 8.04 7.75
N GLN A 602 40.32 9.13 7.59
CA GLN A 602 39.91 10.22 6.72
C GLN A 602 40.31 9.94 5.27
N HIS A 603 39.40 10.16 4.36
CA HIS A 603 39.56 10.03 2.92
C HIS A 603 39.07 11.31 2.24
N THR A 604 39.69 11.68 1.15
CA THR A 604 39.19 12.79 0.32
C THR A 604 38.23 12.27 -0.73
N CYS A 605 37.12 12.95 -0.93
CA CYS A 605 36.10 12.60 -1.92
C CYS A 605 36.68 12.61 -3.33
N PRO A 606 36.71 11.47 -4.04
CA PRO A 606 37.12 11.41 -5.42
C PRO A 606 36.01 11.92 -6.35
N LEU A 607 36.34 12.17 -7.62
CA LEU A 607 35.34 12.35 -8.65
C LEU A 607 34.55 11.03 -8.79
N LEU A 608 33.25 11.09 -8.54
CA LEU A 608 32.39 9.90 -8.61
C LEU A 608 31.78 9.73 -10.00
N PRO A 609 31.81 8.49 -10.58
CA PRO A 609 31.12 8.22 -11.83
C PRO A 609 29.61 8.37 -11.68
N PRO A 610 28.89 8.81 -12.73
CA PRO A 610 27.44 8.83 -12.70
C PRO A 610 26.89 7.40 -12.53
N ARG A 611 25.91 7.20 -11.67
CA ARG A 611 25.23 5.93 -11.40
C ARG A 611 23.76 6.12 -11.10
N GLY A 612 22.97 5.08 -11.43
CA GLY A 612 21.52 5.10 -11.20
C GLY A 612 20.82 6.14 -12.05
N LEU A 613 21.27 6.31 -13.31
CA LEU A 613 20.64 7.21 -14.27
C LEU A 613 19.23 6.69 -14.58
N GLN A 614 18.23 7.53 -14.48
CA GLN A 614 16.84 7.23 -14.74
C GLN A 614 16.26 8.21 -15.74
N LEU A 615 15.43 7.69 -16.64
CA LEU A 615 14.71 8.47 -17.63
C LEU A 615 13.22 8.25 -17.39
N GLY A 616 12.47 9.32 -17.23
CA GLY A 616 11.03 9.29 -17.01
C GLY A 616 10.29 10.28 -17.90
N ILE A 617 8.96 10.24 -17.87
CA ILE A 617 8.08 11.20 -18.54
C ILE A 617 7.19 11.85 -17.50
N LYS A 618 6.98 13.16 -17.64
CA LYS A 618 6.01 13.86 -16.82
C LYS A 618 4.60 13.35 -17.13
N GLY A 619 3.92 12.81 -16.12
CA GLY A 619 2.57 12.23 -16.24
C GLY A 619 2.52 10.72 -16.47
N GLN A 620 3.65 10.02 -16.54
CA GLN A 620 3.78 8.55 -16.64
C GLN A 620 3.04 7.90 -17.83
N ILE A 621 2.84 8.61 -18.93
CA ILE A 621 2.15 8.10 -20.11
C ILE A 621 3.19 7.68 -21.14
N LEU A 622 3.33 6.38 -21.39
CA LEU A 622 4.26 5.81 -22.38
C LEU A 622 3.68 5.75 -23.79
N ALA A 623 2.36 5.89 -23.94
CA ALA A 623 1.68 5.91 -25.23
C ALA A 623 1.11 7.31 -25.49
N VAL A 624 1.51 7.94 -26.57
CA VAL A 624 1.19 9.32 -26.95
C VAL A 624 0.67 9.39 -28.37
N ALA A 625 -0.07 10.46 -28.71
CA ALA A 625 -0.49 10.71 -30.08
C ALA A 625 0.59 11.48 -30.88
N PRO A 626 0.62 11.36 -32.20
CA PRO A 626 1.45 12.24 -33.04
C PRO A 626 1.13 13.71 -32.78
N GLY A 627 2.15 14.52 -32.60
CA GLY A 627 2.00 15.95 -32.32
C GLY A 627 1.77 16.31 -30.84
N ASP A 628 1.68 15.33 -29.92
CA ASP A 628 1.63 15.60 -28.47
C ASP A 628 3.00 16.08 -27.96
N ASP A 629 2.97 17.07 -27.05
CA ASP A 629 4.18 17.53 -26.36
C ASP A 629 4.55 16.59 -25.21
N ILE A 630 5.73 15.99 -25.30
CA ILE A 630 6.26 15.09 -24.28
C ILE A 630 7.35 15.81 -23.51
N THR A 631 7.32 15.67 -22.18
CA THR A 631 8.35 16.22 -21.31
C THR A 631 9.11 15.07 -20.67
N PHE A 632 10.37 14.88 -21.05
CA PHE A 632 11.28 13.90 -20.44
C PHE A 632 11.94 14.49 -19.20
N ILE A 633 12.10 13.66 -18.18
CA ILE A 633 12.79 13.97 -16.94
C ILE A 633 13.95 13.00 -16.80
N VAL A 634 15.15 13.55 -16.63
CA VAL A 634 16.36 12.78 -16.39
C VAL A 634 16.73 12.93 -14.91
N HIS A 635 17.02 11.83 -14.23
CA HIS A 635 17.45 11.80 -12.85
C HIS A 635 18.70 10.96 -12.70
N GLN A 636 19.70 11.45 -11.97
CA GLN A 636 20.90 10.72 -11.61
C GLN A 636 20.90 10.49 -10.09
N GLU A 637 21.01 9.24 -9.68
CA GLU A 637 20.91 8.87 -8.25
C GLU A 637 22.20 9.15 -7.48
N GLN A 638 23.36 8.92 -8.13
CA GLN A 638 24.67 9.00 -7.50
C GLN A 638 25.70 9.59 -8.49
N GLY A 639 26.77 10.13 -7.93
CA GLY A 639 27.88 10.68 -8.71
C GLY A 639 27.77 12.19 -8.93
N ASP A 640 28.88 12.77 -9.41
CA ASP A 640 29.00 14.20 -9.63
C ASP A 640 28.14 14.64 -10.83
N THR A 641 27.23 15.57 -10.64
CA THR A 641 26.38 16.12 -11.70
C THR A 641 26.99 17.36 -12.36
N SER A 642 27.81 18.14 -11.63
CA SER A 642 28.39 19.39 -12.12
C SER A 642 29.47 19.20 -13.17
N ASN A 643 30.18 18.06 -13.15
CA ASN A 643 31.23 17.69 -14.09
C ASN A 643 30.83 16.54 -15.02
N THR A 644 29.55 16.29 -15.19
CA THR A 644 29.02 15.20 -16.00
C THR A 644 28.36 15.75 -17.27
N LYS A 645 28.67 15.14 -18.42
CA LYS A 645 28.08 15.45 -19.70
C LYS A 645 26.93 14.48 -19.98
N TYR A 646 25.78 15.00 -20.34
CA TYR A 646 24.60 14.21 -20.69
C TYR A 646 24.35 14.27 -22.19
N GLN A 647 24.22 13.12 -22.82
CA GLN A 647 23.86 12.97 -24.25
C GLN A 647 22.45 12.34 -24.27
N VAL A 648 21.52 13.03 -24.91
CA VAL A 648 20.15 12.57 -25.08
C VAL A 648 19.90 12.26 -26.55
N ASP A 649 19.50 11.04 -26.85
CA ASP A 649 19.07 10.58 -28.17
C ASP A 649 17.57 10.25 -28.06
N LEU A 650 16.75 10.97 -28.81
CA LEU A 650 15.29 10.85 -28.75
C LEU A 650 14.74 9.75 -29.68
N GLY A 651 15.60 9.08 -30.43
CA GLY A 651 15.25 7.92 -31.25
C GLY A 651 14.67 8.24 -32.63
N ASP A 652 14.46 9.50 -32.95
CA ASP A 652 13.95 9.99 -34.25
C ASP A 652 15.04 10.73 -35.07
N GLY A 653 16.30 10.63 -34.63
CA GLY A 653 17.43 11.34 -35.21
C GLY A 653 17.80 12.63 -34.48
N VAL A 654 16.98 13.10 -33.56
CA VAL A 654 17.27 14.29 -32.75
C VAL A 654 18.15 13.89 -31.57
N ARG A 655 19.31 14.55 -31.46
CA ARG A 655 20.28 14.37 -30.37
C ARG A 655 20.62 15.71 -29.75
N ALA A 656 20.62 15.76 -28.44
CA ALA A 656 20.97 16.92 -27.66
C ALA A 656 22.11 16.60 -26.68
N ILE A 657 22.97 17.58 -26.42
CA ILE A 657 24.08 17.45 -25.46
C ILE A 657 23.91 18.57 -24.42
N TYR A 658 23.82 18.18 -23.19
CA TYR A 658 23.73 19.08 -22.05
C TYR A 658 25.01 18.98 -21.22
N GLN A 659 25.58 20.11 -20.85
CA GLN A 659 26.69 20.19 -19.90
C GLN A 659 26.16 20.70 -18.58
N ASN A 660 26.50 20.04 -17.48
CA ASN A 660 26.08 20.42 -16.13
C ASN A 660 24.55 20.47 -15.96
N LEU A 661 23.88 19.43 -16.41
CA LEU A 661 22.44 19.31 -16.20
C LEU A 661 22.21 19.31 -14.68
N THR A 662 21.67 20.39 -14.15
CA THR A 662 20.97 20.39 -12.87
C THR A 662 19.72 19.56 -13.09
N VAL A 663 19.82 18.29 -12.77
CA VAL A 663 19.01 17.17 -13.22
C VAL A 663 17.52 17.29 -12.86
N THR A 664 17.15 18.32 -12.12
CA THR A 664 15.78 18.53 -11.66
C THR A 664 15.04 19.66 -12.36
N ASP A 665 15.70 20.55 -13.11
CA ASP A 665 15.09 21.86 -13.45
C ASP A 665 14.90 22.15 -14.94
N GLU A 666 15.49 21.40 -15.87
CA GLU A 666 15.27 21.60 -17.30
C GLU A 666 14.55 20.39 -17.93
N PRO A 667 13.23 20.47 -18.08
CA PRO A 667 12.47 19.44 -18.77
C PRO A 667 12.84 19.42 -20.25
N ILE A 668 13.20 18.25 -20.77
CA ILE A 668 13.46 18.04 -22.19
C ILE A 668 12.10 17.87 -22.87
N GLN A 669 11.69 18.89 -23.64
CA GLN A 669 10.43 18.84 -24.39
C GLN A 669 10.69 18.32 -25.79
N HIS A 670 9.84 17.41 -26.24
CA HIS A 670 9.91 16.85 -27.58
C HIS A 670 8.53 16.48 -28.12
N ARG A 671 8.40 16.45 -29.47
CA ARG A 671 7.16 16.11 -30.16
C ARG A 671 7.49 15.12 -31.27
N TYR A 672 6.83 13.98 -31.30
CA TYR A 672 6.93 12.99 -32.37
C TYR A 672 5.81 13.20 -33.37
N GLU A 673 6.16 13.26 -34.64
CA GLU A 673 5.19 13.49 -35.74
C GLU A 673 4.75 12.17 -36.41
N GLN A 674 5.59 11.15 -36.35
CA GLN A 674 5.33 9.88 -37.03
C GLN A 674 4.96 8.78 -36.02
N LEU A 675 4.07 7.88 -36.45
CA LEU A 675 3.71 6.69 -35.68
C LEU A 675 4.90 5.73 -35.58
N GLY A 676 5.09 5.14 -34.41
CA GLY A 676 6.16 4.19 -34.19
C GLY A 676 6.52 3.99 -32.73
N VAL A 677 7.52 3.16 -32.48
CA VAL A 677 8.12 2.97 -31.15
C VAL A 677 9.51 3.58 -31.19
N TYR A 678 9.73 4.59 -30.38
CA TYR A 678 10.97 5.33 -30.31
C TYR A 678 11.78 4.92 -29.10
N ARG A 679 13.04 4.58 -29.33
CA ARG A 679 13.99 4.27 -28.27
C ARG A 679 14.68 5.55 -27.83
N VAL A 680 14.32 6.06 -26.66
CA VAL A 680 14.95 7.23 -26.06
C VAL A 680 16.07 6.80 -25.16
N THR A 681 17.26 7.35 -25.35
CA THR A 681 18.45 6.98 -24.58
C THR A 681 19.12 8.22 -24.02
N VAL A 682 19.48 8.18 -22.75
CA VAL A 682 20.30 9.19 -22.10
C VAL A 682 21.58 8.55 -21.61
N LYS A 683 22.72 9.09 -22.01
CA LYS A 683 24.06 8.69 -21.53
C LYS A 683 24.66 9.83 -20.73
N ALA A 684 25.00 9.55 -19.47
CA ALA A 684 25.77 10.43 -18.62
C ALA A 684 27.24 9.98 -18.58
N GLU A 685 28.20 10.89 -18.74
CA GLU A 685 29.62 10.57 -18.82
C GLU A 685 30.49 11.66 -18.17
N ASN A 686 31.42 11.25 -17.32
CA ASN A 686 32.47 12.09 -16.78
C ASN A 686 33.83 11.38 -16.82
N MET A 687 34.90 11.98 -16.29
CA MET A 687 36.23 11.41 -16.29
C MET A 687 36.36 10.12 -15.43
N ALA A 688 35.46 9.89 -14.50
CA ALA A 688 35.44 8.71 -13.63
C ALA A 688 34.63 7.54 -14.21
N GLY A 689 33.74 7.77 -15.18
CA GLY A 689 32.92 6.72 -15.78
C GLY A 689 31.70 7.23 -16.51
N HIS A 690 30.83 6.29 -16.86
CA HIS A 690 29.55 6.59 -17.55
C HIS A 690 28.42 5.69 -17.06
N ASP A 691 27.19 6.16 -17.28
CA ASP A 691 25.95 5.41 -17.08
C ASP A 691 24.96 5.72 -18.20
N GLN A 692 24.00 4.84 -18.43
CA GLN A 692 23.03 4.98 -19.51
C GLN A 692 21.65 4.51 -19.08
N ALA A 693 20.62 5.31 -19.39
CA ALA A 693 19.22 4.94 -19.23
C ALA A 693 18.52 4.91 -20.59
N THR A 694 17.63 3.95 -20.77
CA THR A 694 16.86 3.79 -22.01
C THR A 694 15.40 3.58 -21.68
N MET A 695 14.50 4.20 -22.45
CA MET A 695 13.07 3.94 -22.39
C MET A 695 12.48 3.86 -23.80
N TYR A 696 11.31 3.30 -23.93
CA TYR A 696 10.58 3.19 -25.19
C TYR A 696 9.29 4.00 -25.12
N ILE A 697 9.06 4.84 -26.13
CA ILE A 697 7.84 5.64 -26.28
C ILE A 697 7.06 5.09 -27.46
N GLN A 698 5.81 4.77 -27.23
CA GLN A 698 4.88 4.38 -28.26
C GLN A 698 4.12 5.62 -28.76
N VAL A 699 4.31 5.98 -30.03
CA VAL A 699 3.52 7.01 -30.70
C VAL A 699 2.47 6.30 -31.56
N THR A 700 1.21 6.44 -31.16
CA THR A 700 0.09 5.71 -31.79
C THR A 700 -1.11 6.62 -31.99
N ALA A 701 -1.85 6.40 -33.06
CA ALA A 701 -3.12 7.08 -33.28
C ALA A 701 -4.16 6.61 -32.23
N PRO A 702 -4.93 7.53 -31.64
CA PRO A 702 -5.99 7.13 -30.73
C PRO A 702 -7.04 6.31 -31.50
N LEU A 703 -7.51 5.21 -30.89
CA LEU A 703 -8.62 4.41 -31.43
C LEU A 703 -9.88 5.24 -31.36
N GLN A 704 -10.59 5.32 -32.46
CA GLN A 704 -11.88 6.03 -32.55
C GLN A 704 -13.03 5.04 -32.39
N GLU A 705 -12.91 3.86 -33.04
CA GLU A 705 -13.96 2.87 -33.09
C GLU A 705 -13.38 1.46 -33.25
N VAL A 706 -14.06 0.48 -32.73
CA VAL A 706 -13.83 -0.95 -33.04
C VAL A 706 -15.14 -1.55 -33.50
N HIS A 707 -15.09 -2.33 -34.57
CA HIS A 707 -16.23 -3.05 -35.09
C HIS A 707 -15.97 -4.55 -35.02
N LEU A 708 -16.88 -5.28 -34.37
CA LEU A 708 -16.84 -6.73 -34.24
C LEU A 708 -17.49 -7.40 -35.45
N GLU A 709 -16.70 -7.99 -36.32
CA GLU A 709 -17.21 -8.87 -37.39
C GLU A 709 -17.38 -10.28 -36.87
N VAL A 710 -18.60 -10.73 -36.82
CA VAL A 710 -18.94 -12.09 -36.43
C VAL A 710 -20.17 -12.57 -37.19
N VAL A 711 -20.20 -13.87 -37.53
CA VAL A 711 -21.41 -14.50 -38.11
C VAL A 711 -22.57 -14.35 -37.11
N PRO A 712 -23.74 -13.84 -37.54
CA PRO A 712 -24.89 -13.68 -36.66
C PRO A 712 -25.49 -15.05 -36.24
N ILE A 713 -25.16 -16.12 -36.98
CA ILE A 713 -25.69 -17.49 -36.78
C ILE A 713 -24.52 -18.47 -36.88
N ALA A 714 -24.47 -19.39 -35.93
CA ALA A 714 -23.49 -20.45 -35.90
C ALA A 714 -24.11 -21.80 -35.51
N GLY A 715 -23.47 -22.88 -35.89
CA GLY A 715 -23.83 -24.22 -35.45
C GLY A 715 -23.21 -24.60 -34.11
N VAL A 716 -23.88 -25.51 -33.38
CA VAL A 716 -23.31 -26.07 -32.15
C VAL A 716 -21.97 -26.74 -32.46
N ASN A 717 -20.91 -26.39 -31.69
CA ASN A 717 -19.51 -26.83 -31.84
C ASN A 717 -18.86 -26.50 -33.20
N GLN A 718 -19.46 -25.63 -34.00
CA GLN A 718 -18.85 -25.09 -35.21
C GLN A 718 -17.77 -24.07 -34.84
N GLU A 719 -16.68 -24.07 -35.60
CA GLU A 719 -15.66 -22.99 -35.48
C GLU A 719 -16.21 -21.70 -36.04
N VAL A 720 -16.14 -20.65 -35.20
CA VAL A 720 -16.53 -19.31 -35.57
C VAL A 720 -15.31 -18.41 -35.42
N ASN A 721 -15.00 -17.68 -36.47
CA ASN A 721 -13.99 -16.62 -36.41
C ASN A 721 -14.63 -15.29 -35.98
N LEU A 722 -14.09 -14.73 -34.95
CA LEU A 722 -14.40 -13.39 -34.46
C LEU A 722 -13.30 -12.46 -34.95
N THR A 723 -13.64 -11.38 -35.64
CA THR A 723 -12.64 -10.43 -36.15
C THR A 723 -12.97 -9.01 -35.66
N ALA A 724 -12.00 -8.33 -35.10
CA ALA A 724 -12.12 -6.95 -34.69
C ALA A 724 -11.49 -6.03 -35.74
N VAL A 725 -12.24 -5.10 -36.26
CA VAL A 725 -11.75 -4.06 -37.16
C VAL A 725 -11.68 -2.76 -36.41
N VAL A 726 -10.49 -2.18 -36.28
CA VAL A 726 -10.27 -0.93 -35.56
C VAL A 726 -10.14 0.25 -36.52
N LEU A 727 -10.61 1.40 -36.10
CA LEU A 727 -10.44 2.67 -36.81
C LEU A 727 -9.73 3.67 -35.93
N PRO A 728 -8.69 4.39 -36.44
CA PRO A 728 -8.10 4.22 -37.79
C PRO A 728 -7.29 2.93 -37.87
N SER A 729 -7.22 2.34 -39.07
CA SER A 729 -6.51 1.08 -39.33
C SER A 729 -4.97 1.17 -39.10
N GLU A 730 -4.46 2.36 -38.98
CA GLU A 730 -3.04 2.66 -38.72
C GLU A 730 -2.67 2.56 -37.23
N ALA A 731 -3.64 2.30 -36.33
CA ALA A 731 -3.41 2.13 -34.90
C ALA A 731 -2.73 0.80 -34.61
N ASN A 732 -1.41 0.76 -34.76
CA ASN A 732 -0.58 -0.41 -34.46
C ASN A 732 -0.48 -0.68 -32.95
N LEU A 733 -0.08 -1.91 -32.56
CA LEU A 733 0.09 -2.35 -31.17
C LEU A 733 -1.21 -2.25 -30.34
N THR A 734 -2.30 -2.74 -30.90
CA THR A 734 -3.58 -2.81 -30.21
C THR A 734 -3.71 -4.16 -29.51
N VAL A 735 -4.14 -4.15 -28.27
CA VAL A 735 -4.49 -5.33 -27.47
C VAL A 735 -6.00 -5.51 -27.51
N PHE A 736 -6.45 -6.75 -27.77
CA PHE A 736 -7.85 -7.08 -27.83
C PHE A 736 -8.24 -7.95 -26.64
N TYR A 737 -9.32 -7.56 -25.97
CA TYR A 737 -9.95 -8.28 -24.87
C TYR A 737 -11.28 -8.83 -25.37
N TRP A 738 -11.47 -10.16 -25.28
CA TRP A 738 -12.62 -10.87 -25.81
C TRP A 738 -13.44 -11.49 -24.69
N TRP A 739 -14.67 -11.04 -24.50
CA TRP A 739 -15.64 -11.67 -23.62
C TRP A 739 -16.63 -12.47 -24.45
N ILE A 740 -16.82 -13.74 -24.12
CA ILE A 740 -17.70 -14.68 -24.81
C ILE A 740 -18.70 -15.22 -23.81
N GLY A 741 -19.99 -14.87 -23.99
CA GLY A 741 -21.06 -15.22 -23.05
C GLY A 741 -20.87 -14.58 -21.67
N ASP A 742 -21.21 -15.33 -20.63
CA ASP A 742 -21.16 -14.85 -19.23
C ASP A 742 -19.78 -14.98 -18.57
N ASN A 743 -18.73 -15.18 -19.34
CA ASN A 743 -17.38 -15.27 -18.80
C ASN A 743 -16.93 -13.94 -18.22
N LEU A 744 -16.55 -13.94 -16.95
CA LEU A 744 -16.06 -12.75 -16.24
C LEU A 744 -14.66 -12.33 -16.68
N GLN A 745 -13.83 -13.29 -17.11
CA GLN A 745 -12.47 -13.00 -17.54
C GLN A 745 -12.36 -12.97 -19.07
N PRO A 746 -11.76 -11.93 -19.66
CA PRO A 746 -11.53 -11.85 -21.09
C PRO A 746 -10.40 -12.76 -21.53
N LYS A 747 -10.45 -13.19 -22.79
CA LYS A 747 -9.28 -13.73 -23.49
C LYS A 747 -8.51 -12.57 -24.11
N LEU A 748 -7.21 -12.48 -23.84
CA LEU A 748 -6.33 -11.47 -24.43
C LEU A 748 -5.71 -11.96 -25.72
N SER A 749 -5.63 -11.10 -26.72
CA SER A 749 -4.96 -11.36 -27.99
C SER A 749 -4.28 -10.09 -28.52
N LEU A 750 -3.14 -10.23 -29.15
CA LEU A 750 -2.52 -9.19 -30.00
C LEU A 750 -3.01 -9.28 -31.43
N GLU A 751 -3.61 -10.39 -31.82
CA GLU A 751 -4.24 -10.59 -33.10
C GLU A 751 -5.67 -10.06 -33.06
N ASN A 752 -6.09 -9.43 -34.14
CA ASN A 752 -7.44 -8.89 -34.30
C ASN A 752 -8.50 -9.96 -34.58
N SER A 753 -8.14 -11.25 -34.53
CA SER A 753 -9.05 -12.35 -34.74
C SER A 753 -8.90 -13.42 -33.65
N LEU A 754 -10.03 -14.06 -33.32
CA LEU A 754 -10.11 -15.13 -32.35
C LEU A 754 -11.05 -16.21 -32.85
N ILE A 755 -10.59 -17.46 -32.93
CA ILE A 755 -11.43 -18.63 -33.27
C ILE A 755 -12.03 -19.20 -31.99
N THR A 756 -13.35 -19.36 -31.98
CA THR A 756 -14.09 -19.95 -30.86
C THR A 756 -15.12 -20.99 -31.32
N ARG A 757 -15.64 -21.78 -30.36
CA ARG A 757 -16.74 -22.73 -30.57
C ARG A 757 -17.78 -22.58 -29.49
N PHE A 758 -19.04 -22.69 -29.84
CA PHE A 758 -20.14 -22.58 -28.90
C PHE A 758 -20.73 -23.96 -28.61
N PRO A 759 -20.74 -24.43 -27.35
CA PRO A 759 -21.10 -25.82 -27.03
C PRO A 759 -22.60 -26.07 -26.92
N ALA A 760 -23.43 -25.03 -26.80
CA ALA A 760 -24.87 -25.17 -26.58
C ALA A 760 -25.69 -24.23 -27.48
N GLU A 761 -26.94 -24.60 -27.76
CA GLU A 761 -27.93 -23.74 -28.43
C GLU A 761 -28.30 -22.55 -27.55
N GLY A 762 -28.59 -21.41 -28.19
CA GLY A 762 -29.04 -20.19 -27.52
C GLY A 762 -28.42 -18.93 -28.09
N GLU A 763 -28.60 -17.82 -27.42
CA GLU A 763 -27.99 -16.54 -27.75
C GLU A 763 -26.74 -16.34 -26.88
N VAL A 764 -25.63 -16.00 -27.49
CA VAL A 764 -24.36 -15.75 -26.84
C VAL A 764 -23.91 -14.34 -27.21
N SER A 765 -23.72 -13.50 -26.23
CA SER A 765 -23.13 -12.15 -26.40
C SER A 765 -21.62 -12.29 -26.55
N VAL A 766 -21.06 -11.63 -27.54
CA VAL A 766 -19.61 -11.51 -27.75
C VAL A 766 -19.24 -10.02 -27.70
N THR A 767 -18.34 -9.69 -26.81
CA THR A 767 -17.83 -8.32 -26.67
C THR A 767 -16.33 -8.31 -26.96
N VAL A 768 -15.90 -7.38 -27.78
CA VAL A 768 -14.48 -7.08 -28.00
C VAL A 768 -14.19 -5.68 -27.51
N GLN A 769 -13.12 -5.54 -26.76
CA GLN A 769 -12.57 -4.26 -26.37
C GLN A 769 -11.16 -4.14 -26.93
N ALA A 770 -10.87 -3.07 -27.63
CA ALA A 770 -9.57 -2.77 -28.21
C ALA A 770 -8.90 -1.63 -27.44
N SER A 771 -7.65 -1.83 -27.06
CA SER A 771 -6.85 -0.83 -26.35
C SER A 771 -5.45 -0.73 -26.93
N ASN A 772 -4.96 0.48 -27.11
CA ASN A 772 -3.56 0.74 -27.54
C ASN A 772 -2.75 1.55 -26.52
N GLY A 773 -3.17 1.50 -25.24
CA GLY A 773 -2.53 2.24 -24.15
C GLY A 773 -2.91 3.72 -24.06
N ARG A 774 -3.44 4.31 -25.13
CA ARG A 774 -3.91 5.71 -25.14
C ARG A 774 -5.44 5.81 -25.15
N SER A 775 -6.08 4.95 -25.85
CA SER A 775 -7.54 4.92 -26.01
C SER A 775 -8.07 3.49 -25.90
N MET A 776 -9.34 3.39 -25.57
CA MET A 776 -10.04 2.13 -25.39
C MET A 776 -11.44 2.27 -26.00
N VAL A 777 -11.79 1.35 -26.89
CA VAL A 777 -13.08 1.29 -27.56
C VAL A 777 -13.62 -0.14 -27.50
N GLN A 778 -14.94 -0.31 -27.54
CA GLN A 778 -15.57 -1.63 -27.48
C GLN A 778 -16.76 -1.74 -28.40
N ASP A 779 -17.06 -2.97 -28.85
CA ASP A 779 -18.25 -3.35 -29.58
C ASP A 779 -18.78 -4.70 -29.09
N THR A 780 -20.10 -4.86 -29.15
CA THR A 780 -20.79 -6.06 -28.66
C THR A 780 -21.81 -6.53 -29.69
N LYS A 781 -21.73 -7.83 -30.06
CA LYS A 781 -22.71 -8.47 -30.93
C LYS A 781 -23.23 -9.78 -30.36
N THR A 782 -24.43 -10.16 -30.73
CA THR A 782 -25.06 -11.40 -30.30
C THR A 782 -25.00 -12.43 -31.42
N VAL A 783 -24.51 -13.61 -31.10
CA VAL A 783 -24.50 -14.77 -32.00
C VAL A 783 -25.59 -15.74 -31.56
N ARG A 784 -26.44 -16.14 -32.51
CA ARG A 784 -27.49 -17.15 -32.30
C ARG A 784 -26.98 -18.52 -32.71
N ILE A 785 -27.07 -19.49 -31.83
CA ILE A 785 -26.51 -20.84 -32.02
C ILE A 785 -27.65 -21.80 -32.17
N TYR A 786 -27.63 -22.56 -33.28
CA TYR A 786 -28.62 -23.57 -33.62
C TYR A 786 -27.96 -24.93 -33.87
N ASP A 787 -28.63 -25.98 -33.49
CA ASP A 787 -28.18 -27.36 -33.80
C ASP A 787 -28.37 -27.69 -35.29
N LEU A 788 -29.44 -27.15 -35.91
CA LEU A 788 -29.79 -27.41 -37.32
C LEU A 788 -30.26 -26.12 -38.02
N PHE A 789 -29.58 -25.73 -39.07
CA PHE A 789 -29.99 -24.68 -40.01
C PHE A 789 -29.47 -25.00 -41.41
N GLN A 790 -29.95 -24.28 -42.43
CA GLN A 790 -29.48 -24.48 -43.80
C GLN A 790 -28.82 -23.19 -44.31
N VAL A 791 -27.77 -23.37 -45.10
CA VAL A 791 -27.01 -22.27 -45.70
C VAL A 791 -27.09 -22.40 -47.21
N ILE A 792 -27.43 -21.30 -47.87
CA ILE A 792 -27.42 -21.16 -49.32
C ILE A 792 -26.35 -20.16 -49.72
N PRO A 793 -25.32 -20.53 -50.47
CA PRO A 793 -24.29 -19.61 -50.94
C PRO A 793 -24.84 -18.73 -52.07
N LEU A 794 -24.56 -17.40 -51.97
CA LEU A 794 -24.99 -16.39 -52.89
C LEU A 794 -23.79 -15.67 -53.54
N ALA A 795 -24.01 -15.22 -54.79
CA ALA A 795 -23.03 -14.44 -55.55
C ALA A 795 -23.69 -13.12 -56.00
N PHE A 796 -22.90 -12.06 -56.07
CA PHE A 796 -23.35 -10.79 -56.55
C PHE A 796 -22.81 -10.48 -57.95
N SER A 797 -23.62 -9.88 -58.80
CA SER A 797 -23.23 -9.53 -60.18
C SER A 797 -22.13 -8.42 -60.25
N SER A 798 -21.86 -7.74 -59.13
CA SER A 798 -20.82 -6.71 -59.00
C SER A 798 -20.03 -6.89 -57.72
N ASN A 799 -18.75 -6.54 -57.76
CA ASN A 799 -17.87 -6.56 -56.59
C ASN A 799 -18.16 -5.33 -55.71
N LEU A 800 -18.85 -5.52 -54.63
CA LEU A 800 -19.31 -4.49 -53.75
C LEU A 800 -18.17 -3.91 -52.89
N ASP A 801 -17.16 -4.73 -52.56
CA ASP A 801 -15.99 -4.29 -51.81
C ASP A 801 -15.12 -3.28 -52.56
N LEU A 802 -15.25 -3.17 -53.90
CA LEU A 802 -14.59 -2.12 -54.69
C LEU A 802 -15.25 -0.75 -54.45
N LEU A 803 -16.50 -0.71 -54.03
CA LEU A 803 -17.23 0.53 -53.78
C LEU A 803 -17.00 1.07 -52.36
N ASN A 804 -16.80 0.15 -51.40
CA ASN A 804 -16.63 0.49 -49.99
C ASN A 804 -15.91 -0.64 -49.19
N PRO A 805 -14.61 -0.86 -49.44
CA PRO A 805 -13.93 -2.10 -49.02
C PRO A 805 -13.71 -2.21 -47.50
N ASN A 806 -13.72 -1.12 -46.74
CA ASN A 806 -13.26 -1.08 -45.35
C ASN A 806 -14.36 -0.73 -44.34
N ILE A 807 -15.62 -0.82 -44.70
CA ILE A 807 -16.75 -0.54 -43.80
C ILE A 807 -17.58 -1.80 -43.56
N PRO A 808 -17.41 -2.50 -42.43
CA PRO A 808 -18.15 -3.71 -42.10
C PRO A 808 -19.66 -3.49 -41.99
N GLU A 809 -20.11 -2.37 -41.46
CA GLU A 809 -21.53 -2.00 -41.31
C GLU A 809 -22.22 -1.93 -42.67
N TRP A 810 -21.52 -1.51 -43.69
CA TRP A 810 -22.06 -1.44 -45.04
C TRP A 810 -22.37 -2.85 -45.60
N ARG A 811 -21.54 -3.87 -45.30
CA ARG A 811 -21.83 -5.28 -45.67
C ARG A 811 -23.02 -5.84 -44.89
N GLU A 812 -23.17 -5.46 -43.64
CA GLU A 812 -24.33 -5.81 -42.81
C GLU A 812 -25.62 -5.19 -43.40
N ASP A 813 -25.60 -3.92 -43.78
CA ASP A 813 -26.72 -3.24 -44.41
C ASP A 813 -27.13 -3.87 -45.74
N VAL A 814 -26.18 -4.23 -46.59
CA VAL A 814 -26.44 -4.98 -47.80
C VAL A 814 -27.08 -6.34 -47.51
N GLY A 815 -26.57 -7.08 -46.51
CA GLY A 815 -27.19 -8.35 -46.08
C GLY A 815 -28.65 -8.16 -45.63
N GLN A 816 -28.95 -7.13 -44.86
CA GLN A 816 -30.29 -6.79 -44.40
C GLN A 816 -31.21 -6.42 -45.58
N VAL A 817 -30.71 -5.67 -46.57
CA VAL A 817 -31.46 -5.35 -47.79
C VAL A 817 -31.85 -6.62 -48.59
N VAL A 818 -30.88 -7.52 -48.81
CA VAL A 818 -31.13 -8.80 -49.49
C VAL A 818 -32.15 -9.63 -48.73
N THR A 819 -32.03 -9.76 -47.41
CA THR A 819 -32.97 -10.47 -46.53
C THR A 819 -34.39 -9.90 -46.65
N ARG A 820 -34.56 -8.56 -46.63
CA ARG A 820 -35.83 -7.90 -46.77
C ARG A 820 -36.48 -8.16 -48.13
N ILE A 821 -35.67 -8.10 -49.19
CA ILE A 821 -36.13 -8.32 -50.56
C ILE A 821 -36.61 -9.77 -50.68
N LEU A 822 -35.85 -10.73 -50.20
CA LEU A 822 -36.22 -12.17 -50.22
C LEU A 822 -37.48 -12.45 -49.42
N ALA A 823 -37.60 -11.88 -48.20
CA ALA A 823 -38.81 -12.03 -47.37
C ALA A 823 -40.06 -11.48 -48.10
N LYS A 824 -39.94 -10.34 -48.79
CA LYS A 824 -41.03 -9.74 -49.53
C LYS A 824 -41.44 -10.56 -50.78
N ILE A 825 -40.50 -11.13 -51.53
CA ILE A 825 -40.74 -11.88 -52.74
C ILE A 825 -41.29 -13.27 -52.40
N THR A 826 -40.71 -13.98 -51.41
CA THR A 826 -41.02 -15.36 -51.08
C THR A 826 -42.15 -15.52 -50.06
N GLY A 827 -42.56 -14.43 -49.39
CA GLY A 827 -43.51 -14.45 -48.27
C GLY A 827 -42.98 -15.16 -46.99
N VAL A 828 -41.72 -15.47 -46.95
CA VAL A 828 -41.06 -16.07 -45.78
C VAL A 828 -40.82 -15.01 -44.69
N PRO A 829 -41.14 -15.30 -43.42
CA PRO A 829 -40.87 -14.33 -42.33
C PRO A 829 -39.44 -13.87 -42.32
N GLN A 830 -39.24 -12.56 -42.24
CA GLN A 830 -37.90 -11.96 -42.27
C GLN A 830 -36.99 -12.49 -41.15
N GLU A 831 -37.59 -12.76 -39.97
CA GLU A 831 -36.89 -13.28 -38.77
C GLU A 831 -36.29 -14.70 -38.99
N SER A 832 -36.80 -15.46 -39.98
CA SER A 832 -36.31 -16.78 -40.32
C SER A 832 -35.19 -16.79 -41.38
N LEU A 833 -34.81 -15.61 -41.87
CA LEU A 833 -33.79 -15.44 -42.91
C LEU A 833 -32.72 -14.46 -42.42
N VAL A 834 -31.46 -14.84 -42.59
CA VAL A 834 -30.32 -13.93 -42.33
C VAL A 834 -29.33 -14.04 -43.47
N THR A 835 -29.01 -12.94 -44.12
CA THR A 835 -28.00 -12.90 -45.17
C THR A 835 -26.74 -12.26 -44.67
N MET A 836 -25.64 -12.95 -44.75
CA MET A 836 -24.31 -12.47 -44.37
C MET A 836 -23.43 -12.27 -45.61
N VAL A 837 -23.02 -11.04 -45.88
CA VAL A 837 -22.08 -10.72 -46.95
C VAL A 837 -20.64 -10.93 -46.46
N LYS A 838 -19.86 -11.72 -47.17
CA LYS A 838 -18.47 -12.03 -46.85
C LYS A 838 -17.54 -10.95 -47.43
N PRO A 839 -16.44 -10.61 -46.73
CA PRO A 839 -15.39 -9.81 -47.32
C PRO A 839 -14.67 -10.57 -48.43
N GLY A 840 -14.22 -9.87 -49.45
CA GLY A 840 -13.42 -10.46 -50.52
C GLY A 840 -13.88 -10.15 -51.94
N LEU A 841 -13.05 -10.47 -52.91
CA LEU A 841 -13.28 -10.31 -54.34
C LEU A 841 -13.25 -11.67 -55.05
N PRO A 842 -14.35 -12.11 -55.69
CA PRO A 842 -15.65 -11.45 -55.86
C PRO A 842 -16.48 -11.43 -54.58
N THR A 843 -17.44 -10.48 -54.45
CA THR A 843 -18.34 -10.39 -53.30
C THR A 843 -19.28 -11.58 -53.28
N THR A 844 -19.31 -12.32 -52.20
CA THR A 844 -20.16 -13.48 -51.95
C THR A 844 -20.96 -13.28 -50.68
N ALA A 845 -22.05 -14.02 -50.50
CA ALA A 845 -22.81 -14.04 -49.27
C ALA A 845 -23.30 -15.43 -48.93
N GLU A 846 -23.71 -15.62 -47.69
CA GLU A 846 -24.40 -16.82 -47.23
C GLU A 846 -25.77 -16.44 -46.71
N LEU A 847 -26.80 -17.13 -47.18
CA LEU A 847 -28.17 -17.00 -46.67
C LEU A 847 -28.45 -18.14 -45.70
N TYR A 848 -28.67 -17.80 -44.46
CA TYR A 848 -29.04 -18.71 -43.38
C TYR A 848 -30.58 -18.79 -43.29
N ILE A 849 -31.12 -20.03 -43.31
CA ILE A 849 -32.53 -20.32 -43.13
C ILE A 849 -32.70 -20.95 -41.77
N LEU A 850 -33.38 -20.25 -40.86
CA LEU A 850 -33.55 -20.67 -39.46
C LEU A 850 -34.77 -21.59 -39.31
N PRO A 851 -34.73 -22.52 -38.33
CA PRO A 851 -35.87 -23.37 -38.01
C PRO A 851 -37.03 -22.52 -37.46
N PRO A 852 -38.31 -22.93 -37.67
CA PRO A 852 -39.47 -22.27 -37.11
C PRO A 852 -39.51 -22.44 -35.58
N GLU A 853 -39.89 -21.42 -34.83
CA GLU A 853 -39.88 -21.38 -33.36
C GLU A 853 -40.83 -22.38 -32.65
N SER A 854 -41.62 -23.13 -33.34
CA SER A 854 -42.64 -24.05 -32.78
C SER A 854 -42.20 -25.49 -32.76
N LYS A 855 -41.82 -25.97 -31.52
CA LYS A 855 -41.70 -27.35 -31.00
C LYS A 855 -40.46 -28.17 -31.38
N PRO A 856 -39.87 -28.88 -30.38
CA PRO A 856 -38.78 -29.83 -30.62
C PRO A 856 -39.30 -31.04 -31.41
N ALA A 857 -39.05 -31.05 -32.71
CA ALA A 857 -39.35 -32.23 -33.56
C ALA A 857 -38.14 -33.17 -33.54
N LYS A 858 -38.44 -34.46 -33.35
CA LYS A 858 -37.50 -35.57 -33.44
C LYS A 858 -36.60 -35.43 -34.66
N ARG A 859 -35.32 -35.83 -34.54
CA ARG A 859 -34.31 -35.97 -35.58
C ARG A 859 -34.90 -36.68 -36.83
N SER A 860 -35.48 -35.94 -37.74
CA SER A 860 -35.73 -36.34 -39.12
C SER A 860 -35.16 -35.28 -40.03
N VAL A 861 -34.52 -35.71 -41.14
CA VAL A 861 -33.93 -34.81 -42.15
C VAL A 861 -34.89 -33.67 -42.43
N PHE A 862 -34.48 -32.46 -42.04
CA PHE A 862 -35.31 -31.24 -42.15
C PHE A 862 -35.31 -30.78 -43.62
N VAL A 863 -36.31 -31.21 -44.38
CA VAL A 863 -36.61 -30.68 -45.72
C VAL A 863 -37.48 -29.45 -45.54
N ASP A 864 -36.85 -28.29 -45.58
CA ASP A 864 -37.58 -27.02 -45.46
C ASP A 864 -38.32 -26.73 -46.75
N LYS A 865 -39.65 -26.67 -46.67
CA LYS A 865 -40.53 -26.37 -47.79
C LYS A 865 -40.33 -24.95 -48.37
N ARG A 866 -39.65 -24.09 -47.64
CA ARG A 866 -39.32 -22.69 -48.02
C ARG A 866 -38.18 -22.64 -49.06
N ILE A 867 -37.31 -23.66 -49.12
CA ILE A 867 -36.11 -23.67 -49.97
C ILE A 867 -36.45 -23.62 -51.47
N PRO A 868 -37.45 -24.37 -52.00
CA PRO A 868 -37.81 -24.28 -53.39
C PRO A 868 -38.25 -22.88 -53.80
N ALA A 869 -39.05 -22.20 -52.98
CA ALA A 869 -39.53 -20.83 -53.24
C ALA A 869 -38.37 -19.83 -53.24
N ILE A 870 -37.38 -19.96 -52.28
CA ILE A 870 -36.20 -19.12 -52.21
C ILE A 870 -35.30 -19.36 -53.45
N LYS A 871 -35.04 -20.62 -53.82
CA LYS A 871 -34.26 -20.93 -55.03
C LYS A 871 -34.95 -20.45 -56.30
N GLN A 872 -36.25 -20.52 -56.40
CA GLN A 872 -37.04 -20.00 -57.53
C GLN A 872 -36.88 -18.45 -57.62
N ALA A 873 -36.95 -17.71 -56.51
CA ALA A 873 -36.77 -16.27 -56.51
C ALA A 873 -35.39 -15.85 -57.09
N PHE A 874 -34.35 -16.63 -56.83
CA PHE A 874 -33.01 -16.40 -57.38
C PHE A 874 -32.91 -16.84 -58.85
N SER A 875 -33.56 -17.92 -59.28
CA SER A 875 -33.50 -18.41 -60.66
C SER A 875 -34.29 -17.51 -61.64
N GLU A 876 -35.28 -16.79 -61.12
CA GLU A 876 -36.09 -15.81 -61.89
C GLU A 876 -35.43 -14.43 -61.92
N ASN A 877 -34.24 -14.23 -61.35
CA ASN A 877 -33.50 -12.97 -61.24
C ASN A 877 -34.31 -11.85 -60.58
N ASN A 878 -35.23 -12.18 -59.69
CA ASN A 878 -36.11 -11.22 -59.03
C ASN A 878 -35.41 -10.51 -57.81
N VAL A 879 -34.27 -10.98 -57.37
CA VAL A 879 -33.53 -10.44 -56.23
C VAL A 879 -32.47 -9.43 -56.72
N SER A 880 -32.83 -8.16 -56.78
CA SER A 880 -31.91 -7.10 -57.18
C SER A 880 -32.14 -5.82 -56.34
N PHE A 881 -31.10 -5.02 -56.16
CA PHE A 881 -31.15 -3.74 -55.51
C PHE A 881 -30.25 -2.73 -56.22
N ILE A 882 -30.45 -1.46 -55.98
CA ILE A 882 -29.70 -0.36 -56.56
C ILE A 882 -28.79 0.27 -55.49
N VAL A 883 -27.50 0.34 -55.77
CA VAL A 883 -26.52 1.02 -54.96
C VAL A 883 -26.36 2.48 -55.39
N ARG A 884 -25.79 3.31 -54.51
CA ARG A 884 -25.45 4.73 -54.82
C ARG A 884 -24.74 4.84 -56.17
N GLY A 885 -25.20 5.72 -57.07
CA GLY A 885 -24.68 5.83 -58.40
C GLY A 885 -25.51 5.12 -59.48
N GLY A 886 -26.64 4.50 -59.10
CA GLY A 886 -27.57 3.87 -60.04
C GLY A 886 -27.15 2.48 -60.51
N LEU A 887 -26.13 1.89 -59.90
CA LEU A 887 -25.67 0.54 -60.20
C LEU A 887 -26.69 -0.49 -59.70
N GLN A 888 -27.32 -1.24 -60.62
CA GLN A 888 -28.17 -2.35 -60.25
C GLN A 888 -27.30 -3.60 -59.97
N VAL A 889 -27.47 -4.17 -58.78
CA VAL A 889 -26.80 -5.38 -58.34
C VAL A 889 -27.78 -6.52 -58.28
N LEU A 890 -27.53 -7.59 -59.03
CA LEU A 890 -28.32 -8.81 -59.03
C LEU A 890 -27.67 -9.84 -58.07
N VAL A 891 -28.47 -10.51 -57.28
CA VAL A 891 -28.05 -11.59 -56.38
C VAL A 891 -28.49 -12.92 -56.96
N THR A 892 -27.57 -13.84 -57.10
CA THR A 892 -27.78 -15.15 -57.68
C THR A 892 -27.25 -16.28 -56.78
N LEU A 893 -27.62 -17.50 -57.06
CA LEU A 893 -27.04 -18.67 -56.37
C LEU A 893 -25.60 -18.83 -56.83
N ALA A 894 -24.67 -19.04 -55.89
CA ALA A 894 -23.32 -19.40 -56.24
C ALA A 894 -23.25 -20.86 -56.64
N ASP A 895 -22.73 -21.15 -57.83
CA ASP A 895 -22.55 -22.52 -58.28
C ASP A 895 -21.47 -23.22 -57.43
N PRO A 896 -21.76 -24.37 -56.78
CA PRO A 896 -20.77 -25.05 -55.96
C PRO A 896 -19.62 -25.66 -56.79
N ASN A 897 -19.69 -25.66 -58.12
CA ASN A 897 -18.66 -26.18 -59.03
C ASN A 897 -18.01 -25.08 -59.89
N GLY A 898 -18.23 -23.81 -59.63
CA GLY A 898 -17.67 -22.68 -60.33
C GLY A 898 -16.20 -22.41 -59.98
N GLY A 899 -15.38 -23.39 -60.00
CA GLY A 899 -13.94 -23.24 -60.14
C GLY A 899 -13.64 -22.75 -61.57
N VAL A 900 -13.52 -21.42 -61.72
CA VAL A 900 -13.08 -20.82 -62.95
C VAL A 900 -11.61 -21.20 -63.22
N ALA A 901 -11.46 -22.36 -63.82
CA ALA A 901 -10.31 -22.63 -64.65
C ALA A 901 -10.85 -22.87 -66.06
N GLY A 902 -11.13 -21.77 -66.77
CA GLY A 902 -11.36 -21.90 -68.24
C GLY A 902 -10.20 -22.61 -68.90
N PRO A 903 -10.43 -23.28 -70.01
CA PRO A 903 -9.38 -24.08 -70.69
C PRO A 903 -8.11 -23.29 -71.02
N GLY A 904 -8.17 -21.97 -71.00
CA GLY A 904 -7.01 -21.09 -71.20
C GLY A 904 -6.04 -21.07 -70.01
N VAL A 905 -6.51 -21.23 -68.78
CA VAL A 905 -5.63 -21.17 -67.58
C VAL A 905 -4.83 -22.50 -67.46
N TRP A 906 -5.43 -23.60 -67.81
CA TRP A 906 -4.73 -24.90 -67.87
C TRP A 906 -3.69 -24.88 -68.98
N ALA A 907 -3.96 -24.28 -70.14
CA ALA A 907 -2.98 -24.13 -71.23
C ALA A 907 -1.78 -23.21 -70.75
N LEU A 908 -2.03 -22.13 -70.07
CA LEU A 908 -0.97 -21.27 -69.50
C LEU A 908 -0.18 -21.98 -68.39
N ALA A 909 -0.83 -22.75 -67.50
CA ALA A 909 -0.14 -23.52 -66.47
C ALA A 909 0.76 -24.60 -67.08
N VAL A 910 0.27 -25.31 -68.12
CA VAL A 910 1.07 -26.31 -68.83
C VAL A 910 2.24 -25.67 -69.59
N ILE A 911 2.02 -24.55 -70.26
CA ILE A 911 3.09 -23.79 -70.93
C ILE A 911 4.13 -23.29 -69.91
N PHE A 912 3.70 -22.81 -68.76
CA PHE A 912 4.61 -22.38 -67.70
C PHE A 912 5.40 -23.57 -67.12
N LEU A 913 4.77 -24.68 -66.88
CA LEU A 913 5.43 -25.90 -66.40
C LEU A 913 6.45 -26.43 -67.42
N ILE A 914 6.10 -26.44 -68.71
CA ILE A 914 7.02 -26.84 -69.82
C ILE A 914 8.19 -25.87 -69.89
N SER A 915 7.98 -24.55 -69.75
CA SER A 915 9.03 -23.54 -69.73
C SER A 915 9.98 -23.67 -68.54
N VAL A 916 9.44 -24.00 -67.36
CA VAL A 916 10.28 -24.24 -66.16
C VAL A 916 11.09 -25.53 -66.30
N ILE A 917 10.50 -26.58 -66.84
CA ILE A 917 11.22 -27.83 -67.13
C ILE A 917 12.29 -27.62 -68.21
N ALA A 918 11.97 -26.89 -69.28
CA ALA A 918 12.92 -26.57 -70.36
C ALA A 918 14.10 -25.70 -69.86
N THR A 919 13.79 -24.66 -69.03
CA THR A 919 14.83 -23.83 -68.41
C THR A 919 15.65 -24.61 -67.40
N GLY A 920 15.02 -25.48 -66.56
CA GLY A 920 15.69 -26.38 -65.64
C GLY A 920 16.62 -27.37 -66.36
N SER A 921 16.12 -27.99 -67.48
CA SER A 921 16.90 -28.89 -68.31
C SER A 921 18.06 -28.13 -68.99
N PHE A 922 17.83 -26.90 -69.48
CA PHE A 922 18.86 -26.08 -70.09
C PHE A 922 19.92 -25.66 -69.08
N ILE A 923 19.52 -25.33 -67.83
CA ILE A 923 20.46 -25.02 -66.78
C ILE A 923 21.27 -26.27 -66.39
N LEU A 924 20.63 -27.42 -66.22
CA LEU A 924 21.30 -28.69 -65.94
C LEU A 924 22.22 -29.14 -67.10
N TYR A 925 21.83 -28.90 -68.39
CA TYR A 925 22.64 -29.17 -69.56
C TYR A 925 23.87 -28.22 -69.58
N LYS A 926 23.69 -26.93 -69.25
CA LYS A 926 24.77 -25.90 -69.17
C LYS A 926 25.71 -26.18 -67.98
N PHE A 927 25.18 -26.70 -66.87
CA PHE A 927 25.98 -27.12 -65.73
C PHE A 927 26.77 -28.41 -66.00
N LYS A 928 26.19 -29.37 -66.72
CA LYS A 928 26.89 -30.61 -67.07
C LYS A 928 28.05 -30.41 -68.00
N ARG A 929 28.18 -29.25 -68.74
CA ARG A 929 29.26 -28.89 -69.60
C ARG A 929 30.42 -28.14 -68.93
N LYS A 930 30.28 -27.77 -67.67
CA LYS A 930 31.29 -26.94 -66.96
C LYS A 930 31.82 -27.56 -65.66
N LEU A 931 31.67 -28.84 -65.44
CA LEU A 931 32.27 -29.50 -64.26
C LEU A 931 33.36 -30.49 -64.69
N PRO A 932 34.67 -30.15 -64.54
CA PRO A 932 35.69 -31.11 -64.13
C PRO A 932 35.54 -31.23 -62.58
N GLY A 933 35.43 -32.51 -62.14
CA GLY A 933 35.10 -32.76 -60.72
C GLY A 933 35.99 -32.12 -59.68
N ARG A 934 35.39 -31.44 -58.79
CA ARG A 934 35.90 -31.23 -57.45
C ARG A 934 34.72 -30.86 -56.51
N ASN A 935 34.74 -31.47 -55.34
CA ASN A 935 33.77 -31.44 -54.30
C ASN A 935 33.46 -30.03 -53.81
N VAL A 936 32.32 -29.46 -54.15
CA VAL A 936 31.80 -28.17 -53.69
C VAL A 936 31.41 -28.24 -52.19
N TYR A 937 31.23 -29.46 -51.66
CA TYR A 937 30.90 -29.64 -50.21
C TYR A 937 32.12 -29.38 -49.26
N ALA A 938 33.34 -29.50 -49.72
CA ALA A 938 34.54 -29.30 -48.91
C ALA A 938 34.86 -27.79 -48.71
N GLN A 939 34.39 -26.93 -49.62
CA GLN A 939 34.71 -25.51 -49.61
C GLN A 939 33.74 -24.70 -48.70
N MET A 940 32.48 -25.18 -48.55
CA MET A 940 31.56 -24.54 -47.60
C MET A 940 31.86 -24.88 -46.12
N HIS A 941 32.51 -26.06 -45.89
CA HIS A 941 32.92 -26.43 -44.52
C HIS A 941 34.21 -25.68 -44.08
N ASN A 942 35.08 -25.34 -45.02
CA ASN A 942 36.31 -24.63 -44.70
C ASN A 942 36.08 -23.11 -44.46
N GLU A 943 35.09 -22.50 -45.12
CA GLU A 943 34.75 -21.10 -44.82
C GLU A 943 34.07 -20.93 -43.47
N LYS A 944 33.27 -21.94 -43.00
CA LYS A 944 32.68 -21.91 -41.68
C LYS A 944 33.69 -22.22 -40.56
N GLU A 945 34.68 -23.05 -40.80
CA GLU A 945 35.74 -23.33 -39.83
C GLU A 945 36.78 -22.20 -39.75
N GLN A 946 36.96 -21.39 -40.82
CA GLN A 946 37.85 -20.22 -40.77
C GLN A 946 37.26 -19.00 -40.02
N GLU A 947 35.95 -18.89 -39.92
CA GLU A 947 35.32 -17.86 -39.08
C GLU A 947 35.33 -18.19 -37.58
N MET A 948 35.54 -19.45 -37.19
CA MET A 948 35.56 -19.86 -35.78
C MET A 948 36.98 -19.98 -35.15
N THR A 949 38.07 -19.68 -35.87
CA THR A 949 39.41 -19.73 -35.36
C THR A 949 40.16 -18.39 -35.50
N SER A 950 39.65 -17.37 -34.80
CA SER A 950 40.43 -16.19 -34.44
C SER A 950 40.95 -16.39 -33.03
N PRO A 951 42.25 -16.27 -32.78
CA PRO A 951 42.83 -16.52 -31.46
C PRO A 951 42.46 -15.38 -30.54
N VAL A 952 41.69 -15.70 -29.52
CA VAL A 952 41.49 -14.81 -28.34
C VAL A 952 42.76 -14.89 -27.54
N ASN A 953 43.50 -13.81 -27.48
CA ASN A 953 44.59 -13.64 -26.53
C ASN A 953 44.03 -13.67 -25.11
N HIS A 954 44.47 -14.64 -24.32
CA HIS A 954 44.28 -14.67 -22.89
C HIS A 954 45.04 -13.51 -22.24
N SER A 955 44.33 -12.62 -21.61
CA SER A 955 44.79 -11.97 -20.38
C SER A 955 43.75 -12.25 -19.32
N GLU A 956 44.27 -12.87 -18.25
CA GLU A 956 43.52 -13.24 -17.05
C GLU A 956 42.87 -12.00 -16.42
N ASP A 957 41.56 -12.02 -16.28
CA ASP A 957 40.88 -11.46 -15.10
C ASP A 957 39.50 -12.09 -14.98
N THR A 958 39.40 -12.96 -14.01
CA THR A 958 38.16 -13.62 -13.59
C THR A 958 37.22 -12.63 -12.95
N GLN A 959 36.19 -12.25 -13.67
CA GLN A 959 34.95 -11.75 -13.01
C GLN A 959 33.77 -12.58 -13.50
N HIS A 960 33.22 -13.31 -12.59
CA HIS A 960 31.94 -13.99 -12.74
C HIS A 960 30.82 -12.97 -12.96
N ILE A 961 30.36 -12.87 -14.19
CA ILE A 961 29.08 -12.20 -14.49
C ILE A 961 27.99 -13.22 -14.20
N ILE A 962 27.28 -13.01 -13.11
CA ILE A 962 25.98 -13.65 -12.91
C ILE A 962 25.00 -12.90 -13.80
N GLN A 963 24.53 -13.56 -14.84
CA GLN A 963 23.38 -13.10 -15.58
C GLN A 963 22.18 -13.13 -14.65
N GLY A 964 21.67 -11.96 -14.30
CA GLY A 964 20.38 -11.80 -13.66
C GLY A 964 19.29 -12.15 -14.67
N GLU A 965 18.54 -13.19 -14.39
CA GLU A 965 17.26 -13.44 -15.04
C GLU A 965 16.32 -12.30 -14.69
N GLU A 966 15.79 -11.64 -15.70
CA GLU A 966 14.66 -10.72 -15.54
C GLU A 966 13.45 -11.53 -15.08
N PHE A 967 13.11 -11.40 -13.80
CA PHE A 967 11.81 -11.82 -13.31
C PHE A 967 10.77 -10.77 -13.71
N ILE A 968 9.85 -11.19 -14.54
CA ILE A 968 8.61 -10.46 -14.81
C ILE A 968 7.77 -10.60 -13.54
N ASP A 969 7.51 -9.49 -12.88
CA ASP A 969 6.53 -9.40 -11.79
C ASP A 969 5.13 -9.60 -12.37
N ASP A 970 4.59 -10.81 -12.20
CA ASP A 970 3.16 -11.07 -12.33
C ASP A 970 2.48 -10.66 -11.01
N ASP A 971 2.01 -9.42 -10.94
CA ASP A 971 1.03 -9.00 -9.94
C ASP A 971 -0.32 -9.64 -10.25
N LEU A 972 -0.53 -10.82 -9.70
CA LEU A 972 -1.84 -11.46 -9.65
C LEU A 972 -2.52 -11.15 -8.31
N ASP A 973 -3.30 -10.09 -8.31
CA ASP A 973 -4.33 -9.86 -7.31
C ASP A 973 -5.37 -10.97 -7.36
N SER A 974 -5.26 -11.95 -6.48
CA SER A 974 -6.33 -12.90 -6.24
C SER A 974 -7.28 -12.41 -5.17
N GLN A 975 -8.31 -11.69 -5.57
CA GLN A 975 -9.49 -11.50 -4.72
C GLN A 975 -10.34 -12.77 -4.78
N THR A 976 -10.25 -13.60 -3.76
CA THR A 976 -11.26 -14.64 -3.51
C THR A 976 -12.36 -14.07 -2.63
N LEU A 977 -13.50 -13.79 -3.25
CA LEU A 977 -14.77 -13.57 -2.58
C LEU A 977 -15.28 -14.91 -2.01
N GLY A 978 -15.20 -15.06 -0.70
CA GLY A 978 -15.92 -16.09 0.02
C GLY A 978 -17.11 -15.46 0.76
N ASN A 979 -18.30 -15.65 0.24
CA ASN A 979 -19.54 -15.34 0.94
C ASN A 979 -19.71 -16.27 2.15
N HIS A 980 -19.67 -15.72 3.36
CA HIS A 980 -20.45 -16.27 4.47
C HIS A 980 -20.94 -15.12 5.34
N SER A 981 -22.25 -14.99 5.38
CA SER A 981 -23.01 -14.17 6.27
C SER A 981 -22.78 -14.58 7.73
N GLY A 982 -22.03 -13.75 8.47
CA GLY A 982 -21.95 -13.79 9.90
C GLY A 982 -21.94 -12.35 10.38
N VAL A 983 -23.03 -11.96 11.04
CA VAL A 983 -23.16 -10.65 11.67
C VAL A 983 -22.16 -10.57 12.82
N VAL A 984 -21.07 -9.83 12.62
CA VAL A 984 -20.15 -9.44 13.69
C VAL A 984 -20.31 -7.94 13.89
N LEU A 985 -20.91 -7.56 14.98
CA LEU A 985 -20.89 -6.20 15.51
C LEU A 985 -19.44 -5.85 15.91
N SER A 986 -18.68 -5.24 15.01
CA SER A 986 -17.40 -4.65 15.36
C SER A 986 -17.64 -3.26 15.94
N ILE A 987 -17.59 -3.15 17.26
CA ILE A 987 -17.43 -1.87 17.94
C ILE A 987 -16.00 -1.41 17.66
N ASN A 988 -15.88 -0.25 17.04
CA ASN A 988 -14.64 0.35 16.63
C ASN A 988 -13.82 0.70 17.89
N SER A 989 -12.92 -0.18 18.32
CA SER A 989 -12.03 0.02 19.47
C SER A 989 -10.98 1.11 19.25
N ARG A 990 -10.93 1.73 18.06
CA ARG A 990 -9.95 2.77 17.73
C ARG A 990 -10.15 4.09 18.46
N GLU A 991 -11.37 4.47 18.74
CA GLU A 991 -11.61 5.72 19.49
C GLU A 991 -11.23 5.63 20.98
N LEU A 992 -11.27 4.44 21.56
CA LEU A 992 -10.86 4.24 22.96
C LEU A 992 -9.34 4.16 23.15
N HIS A 993 -8.59 3.70 22.14
CA HIS A 993 -7.14 3.56 22.28
C HIS A 993 -6.38 4.89 22.16
N SER A 994 -6.90 5.86 21.41
CA SER A 994 -6.28 7.18 21.32
C SER A 994 -6.41 8.01 22.59
N TYR A 995 -7.36 7.68 23.45
CA TYR A 995 -7.58 8.39 24.74
C TYR A 995 -6.89 7.72 25.94
N LEU A 996 -6.43 6.48 25.80
CA LEU A 996 -5.68 5.80 26.88
C LEU A 996 -4.16 5.97 26.76
N THR A 997 -3.68 6.56 25.65
CA THR A 997 -2.24 6.79 25.41
C THR A 997 -1.81 8.25 25.41
N SER A 998 -2.70 9.19 25.76
CA SER A 998 -2.30 10.60 25.98
C SER A 998 -2.22 10.94 27.47
#